data_676dd6344fc1f8c16dc59344770f2b9c
#
_entry.id   676dd6344fc1f8c16dc59344770f2b9c
#
_cell.length_a   1.000
_cell.length_b   1.000
_cell.length_c   1.000
_cell.angle_alpha   90.00
_cell.angle_beta   90.00
_cell.angle_gamma   90.00
#
_symmetry.space_group_name_H-M   'P 1'
#
loop_
_entity.id
_entity.type
_entity.pdbx_description
1 polymer ?
#
loop_
_entity_poly.entity_id
_entity_poly.type
_entity_poly.pdbx_seq_one_letter_code
_entity_poly.pdbx_strand_id
1 'polypeptide(L)'
;MREDYSPGGTAWEYFPHDHARSRAYRWGEDGIAGISDDQQRLCLSLALWNGKDPILKERLFGLSNEEGNHGEDVKELYYYLDATPTHSYLKMLYKYPQREFPYGQLVEENRRRGKGQPEFELLDTGIFEDDRYFDVFVEYAKAGPEDILMRVTVHNRGPEAATIHLLPQLWFRNTWSWKSDSAKPNLRAVASNVVTAEVPELGAFQLHCDGQPELLFCDNETNVRRHFAMADAAGHFKDAFDDYVVHGNQSAVNPNRSGTKAGALYRLTVPAGGSQEIRLRLVAAGVRRRNPATNIANESASLPRRLQPFAGFDALFADRLREADEFYAEVQHGIHDADERNVQRQAFAGMIWSKQFFHYDVREWIKGDPTQPPPPPERKHGRNADWQHLNNADIISMPDKWEYPWYAAWDLAFHTIPLALVDSEFAKHQLVLLTREWYMHPNGQLPAYEWAFGDVNPPVHAWATWRVFQMDRKQRRDTDPADKGDLEFLERVFHKLLLNFTWWVNRKDTQGRNIFQGGFLGLDNIGVFDRSKPLPTGGYINQADGTSWMAMYCLNLLRISLELARHNKVYEDIATKFLEHFLDIAAAINGVGDGALGLWDEQDEFYYDHLCLPHGDNVPMKLRSMVGLIPLFAVEVLDPGLLERLPAFNSRMKWYLNNRPDLAKLVSRWQEHGAGERSLLSLLRGHRMKCLLRRMLDETEFLSDYGIRAISKVHEHAPYRLDADGVTKEVTYWPAESESALFGGNSNWRGPIWMPVNFLLKIGRAHV
;
A
#
# COMPACT_ATOMS: atom_id res chain seq x y z
N MET A 1 16.87 0.53 -4.01
CA MET A 1 15.50 0.33 -4.31
C MET A 1 15.25 -0.65 -5.40
N ARG A 2 14.06 -0.63 -6.08
CA ARG A 2 13.59 -1.81 -6.81
C ARG A 2 14.52 -2.38 -7.85
N GLU A 3 15.20 -1.57 -8.62
CA GLU A 3 16.08 -2.06 -9.66
C GLU A 3 17.19 -2.93 -9.13
N ASP A 4 17.72 -2.54 -7.98
CA ASP A 4 18.95 -3.11 -7.47
C ASP A 4 18.81 -3.72 -6.07
N TYR A 5 17.68 -3.57 -5.38
CA TYR A 5 17.57 -4.09 -4.02
C TYR A 5 17.53 -5.62 -3.94
N SER A 6 17.41 -6.31 -5.03
CA SER A 6 17.74 -7.74 -5.08
C SER A 6 18.47 -8.06 -6.37
N PRO A 7 19.74 -7.66 -6.51
CA PRO A 7 20.49 -7.81 -7.75
C PRO A 7 20.62 -9.28 -8.19
N GLY A 8 20.73 -10.20 -7.23
CA GLY A 8 20.77 -11.64 -7.46
C GLY A 8 19.42 -12.31 -7.70
N GLY A 9 18.31 -11.58 -7.61
CA GLY A 9 16.96 -12.10 -7.73
C GLY A 9 16.37 -12.65 -6.44
N THR A 10 16.98 -12.36 -5.30
CA THR A 10 16.48 -12.71 -3.97
C THR A 10 15.47 -11.66 -3.51
N ALA A 11 14.35 -12.06 -2.91
CA ALA A 11 13.41 -11.13 -2.31
C ALA A 11 13.98 -10.51 -1.02
N TRP A 12 13.49 -9.33 -0.62
CA TRP A 12 13.82 -8.66 0.64
C TRP A 12 15.27 -8.18 0.77
N GLU A 13 15.98 -7.98 -0.34
CA GLU A 13 17.26 -7.28 -0.35
C GLU A 13 17.06 -5.80 -0.67
N TYR A 14 17.69 -4.94 0.10
CA TYR A 14 17.58 -3.48 0.00
C TYR A 14 18.95 -2.83 -0.13
N PHE A 15 18.95 -1.64 -0.70
CA PHE A 15 20.12 -0.79 -0.67
C PHE A 15 20.28 -0.08 0.65
N PRO A 16 21.51 0.09 1.14
CA PRO A 16 21.80 1.04 2.19
C PRO A 16 21.43 2.46 1.74
N HIS A 17 21.09 3.31 2.69
CA HIS A 17 20.66 4.69 2.45
C HIS A 17 21.64 5.49 1.57
N ASP A 18 22.93 5.21 1.69
CA ASP A 18 23.99 5.82 0.88
C ASP A 18 23.81 5.55 -0.62
N HIS A 19 23.47 4.35 -1.00
CA HIS A 19 23.18 4.01 -2.39
C HIS A 19 21.89 4.70 -2.89
N ALA A 20 20.90 4.85 -2.03
CA ALA A 20 19.62 5.46 -2.40
C ALA A 20 19.77 6.89 -2.93
N ARG A 21 20.74 7.67 -2.45
CA ARG A 21 20.98 9.04 -2.90
C ARG A 21 21.95 9.19 -4.07
N SER A 22 22.73 8.15 -4.40
CA SER A 22 23.77 8.20 -5.43
C SER A 22 23.51 7.33 -6.66
N ARG A 23 22.44 6.52 -6.62
CA ARG A 23 21.95 5.75 -7.77
C ARG A 23 20.66 6.35 -8.32
N ALA A 24 20.54 6.47 -9.62
CA ALA A 24 19.31 6.77 -10.31
C ALA A 24 18.47 5.50 -10.42
N TYR A 25 17.16 5.62 -10.23
CA TYR A 25 16.24 4.50 -10.28
C TYR A 25 15.50 4.44 -11.60
N ARG A 26 15.48 3.26 -12.18
CA ARG A 26 14.73 2.99 -13.40
C ARG A 26 13.22 2.97 -13.13
N TRP A 27 12.85 2.38 -11.99
CA TRP A 27 11.48 1.94 -11.72
C TRP A 27 10.64 2.95 -10.96
N GLY A 28 11.21 3.99 -10.44
CA GLY A 28 10.51 5.07 -9.77
C GLY A 28 11.45 6.03 -9.06
N GLU A 29 10.94 7.21 -8.80
CA GLU A 29 11.64 8.29 -8.12
C GLU A 29 10.76 8.86 -7.01
N ASP A 30 11.36 9.27 -5.93
CA ASP A 30 10.68 9.99 -4.87
C ASP A 30 11.65 10.86 -4.06
N GLY A 31 11.10 11.75 -3.24
CA GLY A 31 11.81 12.63 -2.33
C GLY A 31 10.89 13.14 -1.22
N ILE A 32 11.44 13.87 -0.27
CA ILE A 32 10.66 14.46 0.83
C ILE A 32 9.59 15.39 0.24
N ALA A 33 8.33 15.17 0.60
CA ALA A 33 7.16 15.85 0.03
C ALA A 33 7.11 15.82 -1.50
N GLY A 34 7.58 14.72 -2.11
CA GLY A 34 7.67 14.58 -3.56
C GLY A 34 6.32 14.51 -4.26
N ILE A 35 6.21 15.22 -5.40
CA ILE A 35 5.10 15.15 -6.34
C ILE A 35 5.63 15.00 -7.76
N SER A 36 4.79 14.48 -8.66
CA SER A 36 5.12 14.33 -10.08
C SER A 36 3.87 14.38 -10.95
N ASP A 37 4.05 14.31 -12.28
CA ASP A 37 2.99 13.94 -13.20
C ASP A 37 2.63 12.45 -13.06
N ASP A 38 1.59 12.02 -13.78
CA ASP A 38 1.00 10.67 -13.74
C ASP A 38 1.94 9.54 -14.19
N GLN A 39 3.06 9.85 -14.84
CA GLN A 39 4.08 8.88 -15.25
C GLN A 39 5.47 9.18 -14.66
N GLN A 40 5.52 10.07 -13.68
CA GLN A 40 6.76 10.46 -13.01
C GLN A 40 7.85 10.96 -13.99
N ARG A 41 7.44 11.66 -15.06
CA ARG A 41 8.39 12.22 -16.03
C ARG A 41 9.13 13.42 -15.46
N LEU A 42 8.41 14.31 -14.76
CA LEU A 42 8.94 15.49 -14.10
C LEU A 42 8.57 15.44 -12.62
N CYS A 43 9.57 15.47 -11.75
CA CYS A 43 9.43 15.33 -10.30
C CYS A 43 9.86 16.61 -9.59
N LEU A 44 9.14 16.97 -8.51
CA LEU A 44 9.44 18.09 -7.63
C LEU A 44 9.44 17.59 -6.17
N SER A 45 10.47 17.91 -5.39
CA SER A 45 10.58 17.58 -3.96
C SER A 45 11.42 18.61 -3.21
N LEU A 46 11.62 18.36 -1.91
CA LEU A 46 12.46 19.18 -1.05
C LEU A 46 13.63 18.34 -0.53
N ALA A 47 14.84 18.90 -0.59
CA ALA A 47 15.99 18.44 0.20
C ALA A 47 16.35 19.45 1.27
N LEU A 48 17.02 18.99 2.33
CA LEU A 48 17.29 19.77 3.55
C LEU A 48 18.72 19.52 4.05
N TRP A 49 19.32 20.55 4.67
CA TRP A 49 20.56 20.38 5.42
C TRP A 49 20.63 21.38 6.58
N ASN A 50 20.90 20.88 7.77
CA ASN A 50 20.96 21.67 9.00
C ASN A 50 22.38 22.20 9.32
N GLY A 51 23.35 22.02 8.42
CA GLY A 51 24.76 22.44 8.64
C GLY A 51 25.57 21.48 9.50
N LYS A 52 25.00 20.36 9.96
CA LYS A 52 25.64 19.37 10.85
C LYS A 52 25.41 17.93 10.41
N ASP A 53 24.31 17.66 9.70
CA ASP A 53 24.01 16.36 9.13
C ASP A 53 25.16 15.96 8.17
N PRO A 54 25.71 14.74 8.26
CA PRO A 54 26.78 14.30 7.37
C PRO A 54 26.35 14.11 5.92
N ILE A 55 25.05 14.16 5.64
CA ILE A 55 24.49 14.03 4.29
C ILE A 55 23.41 15.08 4.02
N LEU A 56 23.21 15.40 2.75
CA LEU A 56 22.03 16.14 2.30
C LEU A 56 20.77 15.25 2.43
N LYS A 57 19.79 15.69 3.20
CA LYS A 57 18.54 14.98 3.43
C LYS A 57 17.62 15.13 2.22
N GLU A 58 17.69 14.21 1.27
CA GLU A 58 16.84 14.14 0.08
C GLU A 58 15.70 13.13 0.23
N ARG A 59 15.90 12.12 1.08
CA ARG A 59 14.96 11.04 1.37
C ARG A 59 14.94 10.76 2.87
N LEU A 60 13.83 10.20 3.35
CA LEU A 60 13.80 9.74 4.73
C LEU A 60 14.72 8.54 4.92
N PHE A 61 15.35 8.48 6.09
CA PHE A 61 16.18 7.37 6.50
C PHE A 61 15.34 6.28 7.15
N GLY A 62 15.57 5.05 6.75
CA GLY A 62 14.98 3.87 7.35
C GLY A 62 16.01 2.76 7.46
N LEU A 63 15.76 1.82 8.34
CA LEU A 63 16.53 0.59 8.44
C LEU A 63 16.04 -0.42 7.41
N SER A 64 16.92 -1.31 6.99
CA SER A 64 16.60 -2.36 6.03
C SER A 64 17.22 -3.69 6.49
N ASN A 65 16.49 -4.78 6.28
CA ASN A 65 16.96 -6.15 6.50
C ASN A 65 17.78 -6.33 7.79
N GLU A 66 19.10 -6.56 7.62
CA GLU A 66 20.05 -6.84 8.70
C GLU A 66 20.43 -5.62 9.54
N GLU A 67 20.04 -4.42 9.12
CA GLU A 67 20.26 -3.20 9.88
C GLU A 67 19.22 -3.04 11.00
N GLY A 68 17.99 -3.50 10.78
CA GLY A 68 16.92 -3.52 11.76
C GLY A 68 16.90 -4.79 12.62
N ASN A 69 16.24 -4.74 13.75
CA ASN A 69 16.04 -5.93 14.60
C ASN A 69 14.65 -6.56 14.44
N HIS A 70 13.66 -5.82 13.96
CA HIS A 70 12.29 -6.30 13.77
C HIS A 70 11.74 -6.16 12.33
N GLY A 71 12.48 -5.56 11.42
CA GLY A 71 12.09 -5.40 10.02
C GLY A 71 12.56 -4.07 9.44
N GLU A 72 11.95 -3.69 8.33
CA GLU A 72 12.20 -2.40 7.69
C GLU A 72 11.25 -1.36 8.26
N ASP A 73 11.77 -0.20 8.67
CA ASP A 73 10.98 0.94 9.06
C ASP A 73 11.72 2.26 8.87
N VAL A 74 10.97 3.34 8.81
CA VAL A 74 11.49 4.71 8.74
C VAL A 74 11.78 5.22 10.14
N LYS A 75 13.04 5.57 10.40
CA LYS A 75 13.50 6.10 11.68
C LYS A 75 13.51 7.64 11.71
N GLU A 76 12.43 8.23 11.19
CA GLU A 76 12.27 9.69 11.14
C GLU A 76 10.84 10.12 11.50
N LEU A 77 10.65 11.38 11.88
CA LEU A 77 9.34 11.91 12.25
C LEU A 77 8.76 12.78 11.12
N TYR A 78 7.77 12.27 10.43
CA TYR A 78 7.06 12.97 9.36
C TYR A 78 5.56 12.67 9.44
N TYR A 79 4.74 13.60 8.93
CA TYR A 79 3.29 13.53 9.03
C TYR A 79 2.64 14.05 7.77
N TYR A 80 1.74 13.29 7.18
CA TYR A 80 0.83 13.76 6.15
C TYR A 80 -0.38 14.39 6.82
N LEU A 81 -0.48 15.70 6.75
CA LEU A 81 -1.48 16.46 7.51
C LEU A 81 -2.77 16.67 6.72
N ASP A 82 -2.66 16.85 5.40
CA ASP A 82 -3.78 17.12 4.53
C ASP A 82 -3.51 16.68 3.08
N ALA A 83 -4.55 16.24 2.40
CA ALA A 83 -4.55 16.01 0.96
C ALA A 83 -5.98 15.93 0.43
N THR A 84 -6.22 16.49 -0.76
CA THR A 84 -7.47 16.29 -1.49
C THR A 84 -7.31 15.24 -2.60
N PRO A 85 -8.37 14.51 -3.00
CA PRO A 85 -8.28 13.49 -4.06
C PRO A 85 -7.77 14.03 -5.40
N THR A 86 -8.06 15.29 -5.70
CA THR A 86 -7.60 16.02 -6.89
C THR A 86 -6.16 16.51 -6.78
N HIS A 87 -5.52 16.34 -5.61
CA HIS A 87 -4.24 16.94 -5.26
C HIS A 87 -4.24 18.47 -5.44
N SER A 88 -5.40 19.10 -5.29
CA SER A 88 -5.53 20.56 -5.37
C SER A 88 -4.93 21.28 -4.17
N TYR A 89 -4.91 20.60 -3.01
CA TYR A 89 -4.21 21.01 -1.79
C TYR A 89 -3.55 19.80 -1.14
N LEU A 90 -2.30 19.95 -0.74
CA LEU A 90 -1.51 18.93 -0.04
C LEU A 90 -0.71 19.60 1.07
N LYS A 91 -0.53 18.93 2.22
CA LYS A 91 0.29 19.41 3.34
C LYS A 91 1.00 18.27 4.04
N MET A 92 2.30 18.45 4.24
CA MET A 92 3.17 17.53 4.97
C MET A 92 3.99 18.30 6.02
N LEU A 93 4.28 17.66 7.13
CA LEU A 93 5.22 18.11 8.16
C LEU A 93 6.38 17.13 8.26
N TYR A 94 7.60 17.64 8.27
CA TYR A 94 8.80 16.89 8.61
C TYR A 94 9.49 17.55 9.79
N LYS A 95 9.85 16.77 10.83
CA LYS A 95 10.59 17.25 12.00
C LYS A 95 12.07 16.98 11.82
N TYR A 96 12.83 18.03 11.52
CA TYR A 96 14.25 17.93 11.21
C TYR A 96 15.12 18.39 12.38
N PRO A 97 15.98 17.50 12.95
CA PRO A 97 16.88 17.89 14.05
C PRO A 97 17.86 19.00 13.67
N GLN A 98 18.30 19.77 14.68
CA GLN A 98 19.35 20.77 14.54
C GLN A 98 20.76 20.24 14.90
N ARG A 99 20.87 18.95 15.20
CA ARG A 99 22.10 18.23 15.49
C ARG A 99 22.47 17.32 14.32
N GLU A 100 23.65 16.72 14.36
CA GLU A 100 24.03 15.65 13.46
C GLU A 100 23.05 14.49 13.59
N PHE A 101 22.54 13.99 12.46
CA PHE A 101 21.57 12.89 12.47
C PHE A 101 22.27 11.57 12.81
N PRO A 102 21.72 10.76 13.72
CA PRO A 102 22.43 9.64 14.33
C PRO A 102 22.32 8.34 13.50
N TYR A 103 22.64 8.38 12.19
CA TYR A 103 22.51 7.22 11.29
C TYR A 103 23.22 5.98 11.82
N GLY A 104 24.51 6.10 12.19
CA GLY A 104 25.30 4.99 12.69
C GLY A 104 24.77 4.43 14.00
N GLN A 105 24.35 5.30 14.93
CA GLN A 105 23.80 4.87 16.22
C GLN A 105 22.52 4.05 16.04
N LEU A 106 21.62 4.49 15.15
CA LEU A 106 20.38 3.76 14.85
C LEU A 106 20.66 2.36 14.30
N VAL A 107 21.57 2.25 13.33
CA VAL A 107 21.95 0.95 12.75
C VAL A 107 22.64 0.05 13.78
N GLU A 108 23.65 0.57 14.47
CA GLU A 108 24.48 -0.21 15.39
C GLU A 108 23.68 -0.69 16.61
N GLU A 109 22.83 0.18 17.18
CA GLU A 109 22.06 -0.16 18.36
C GLU A 109 20.94 -1.17 18.04
N ASN A 110 20.22 -1.03 16.93
CA ASN A 110 19.22 -2.01 16.52
C ASN A 110 19.85 -3.37 16.21
N ARG A 111 20.97 -3.38 15.48
CA ARG A 111 21.72 -4.62 15.23
C ARG A 111 22.19 -5.30 16.53
N ARG A 112 22.65 -4.50 17.50
CA ARG A 112 23.10 -5.00 18.81
C ARG A 112 21.95 -5.60 19.64
N ARG A 113 20.78 -4.96 19.61
CA ARG A 113 19.60 -5.42 20.36
C ARG A 113 19.09 -6.77 19.86
N GLY A 114 19.10 -6.98 18.57
CA GLY A 114 18.49 -8.17 17.98
C GLY A 114 16.99 -8.26 18.29
N LYS A 115 16.38 -9.39 17.98
CA LYS A 115 14.91 -9.57 18.08
C LYS A 115 14.36 -9.70 19.50
N GLY A 116 15.21 -9.94 20.48
CA GLY A 116 14.80 -10.10 21.89
C GLY A 116 14.67 -8.79 22.67
N GLN A 117 14.84 -7.65 22.04
CA GLN A 117 14.73 -6.33 22.68
C GLN A 117 13.92 -5.39 21.78
N PRO A 118 13.19 -4.41 22.38
CA PRO A 118 12.49 -3.38 21.63
C PRO A 118 13.40 -2.64 20.65
N GLU A 119 12.85 -2.16 19.56
CA GLU A 119 13.56 -1.32 18.61
C GLU A 119 14.14 -0.08 19.27
N PHE A 120 15.22 0.41 18.69
CA PHE A 120 15.83 1.68 19.09
C PHE A 120 15.36 2.75 18.12
N GLU A 121 14.56 3.67 18.64
CA GLU A 121 13.91 4.71 17.86
C GLU A 121 14.69 6.01 17.84
N LEU A 122 14.38 6.89 16.88
CA LEU A 122 15.00 8.21 16.80
C LEU A 122 14.79 9.02 18.10
N LEU A 123 13.66 8.85 18.77
CA LEU A 123 13.39 9.52 20.06
C LEU A 123 14.31 9.03 21.17
N ASP A 124 14.73 7.77 21.15
CA ASP A 124 15.62 7.20 22.17
C ASP A 124 17.04 7.77 22.09
N THR A 125 17.40 8.38 20.97
CA THR A 125 18.72 9.02 20.80
C THR A 125 18.85 10.34 21.56
N GLY A 126 17.76 10.92 22.05
CA GLY A 126 17.74 12.25 22.66
C GLY A 126 17.98 13.40 21.68
N ILE A 127 17.87 13.16 20.36
CA ILE A 127 18.21 14.17 19.34
C ILE A 127 17.31 15.40 19.36
N PHE A 128 16.10 15.26 19.90
CA PHE A 128 15.12 16.34 20.06
C PHE A 128 15.18 17.04 21.41
N GLU A 129 16.11 16.69 22.30
CA GLU A 129 16.28 17.36 23.59
C GLU A 129 16.47 18.88 23.43
N ASP A 130 15.97 19.65 24.38
CA ASP A 130 15.95 21.10 24.38
C ASP A 130 15.17 21.74 23.21
N ASP A 131 14.22 20.99 22.61
CA ASP A 131 13.44 21.41 21.43
C ASP A 131 14.32 21.83 20.22
N ARG A 132 15.55 21.32 20.11
CA ARG A 132 16.50 21.67 19.05
C ARG A 132 16.18 21.00 17.74
N TYR A 133 15.04 21.37 17.14
CA TYR A 133 14.60 20.89 15.83
C TYR A 133 13.84 21.98 15.05
N PHE A 134 13.65 21.69 13.79
CA PHE A 134 12.78 22.46 12.90
C PHE A 134 11.51 21.68 12.61
N ASP A 135 10.34 22.36 12.66
CA ASP A 135 9.14 21.90 11.96
C ASP A 135 9.18 22.47 10.54
N VAL A 136 9.27 21.60 9.56
CA VAL A 136 9.29 21.96 8.14
C VAL A 136 7.96 21.57 7.52
N PHE A 137 7.10 22.56 7.27
CA PHE A 137 5.85 22.36 6.57
C PHE A 137 6.06 22.54 5.08
N VAL A 138 5.58 21.59 4.28
CA VAL A 138 5.55 21.67 2.82
C VAL A 138 4.09 21.61 2.39
N GLU A 139 3.67 22.65 1.66
CA GLU A 139 2.30 22.77 1.16
C GLU A 139 2.32 22.95 -0.36
N TYR A 140 1.36 22.32 -1.03
CA TYR A 140 1.09 22.52 -2.45
C TYR A 140 -0.32 23.02 -2.67
N ALA A 141 -0.48 23.94 -3.63
CA ALA A 141 -1.78 24.43 -4.08
C ALA A 141 -1.79 24.51 -5.61
N LYS A 142 -2.81 23.94 -6.25
CA LYS A 142 -2.96 23.99 -7.72
C LYS A 142 -3.79 25.20 -8.15
N ALA A 143 -3.25 26.03 -9.02
CA ALA A 143 -4.03 27.00 -9.80
C ALA A 143 -4.74 26.32 -10.98
N GLY A 144 -4.20 25.19 -11.44
CA GLY A 144 -4.72 24.34 -12.50
C GLY A 144 -3.87 23.07 -12.65
N PRO A 145 -4.21 22.16 -13.56
CA PRO A 145 -3.46 20.91 -13.75
C PRO A 145 -1.97 21.12 -14.05
N GLU A 146 -1.63 22.22 -14.72
CA GLU A 146 -0.27 22.55 -15.17
C GLU A 146 0.30 23.79 -14.44
N ASP A 147 -0.25 24.14 -13.27
CA ASP A 147 0.14 25.33 -12.51
C ASP A 147 0.06 25.03 -11.01
N ILE A 148 1.22 24.75 -10.42
CA ILE A 148 1.38 24.27 -9.05
C ILE A 148 2.24 25.24 -8.25
N LEU A 149 1.73 25.66 -7.12
CA LEU A 149 2.43 26.47 -6.13
C LEU A 149 2.94 25.59 -5.02
N MET A 150 4.17 25.82 -4.59
CA MET A 150 4.80 25.17 -3.43
C MET A 150 5.18 26.23 -2.40
N ARG A 151 4.81 26.02 -1.16
CA ARG A 151 5.21 26.83 0.00
C ARG A 151 5.92 25.95 0.99
N VAL A 152 7.12 26.36 1.42
CA VAL A 152 7.85 25.70 2.49
C VAL A 152 8.01 26.68 3.64
N THR A 153 7.46 26.34 4.81
CA THR A 153 7.55 27.13 6.03
C THR A 153 8.36 26.38 7.07
N VAL A 154 9.45 26.97 7.54
CA VAL A 154 10.33 26.41 8.57
C VAL A 154 10.11 27.15 9.87
N HIS A 155 9.73 26.43 10.92
CA HIS A 155 9.67 26.94 12.29
C HIS A 155 10.85 26.40 13.09
N ASN A 156 11.62 27.29 13.70
CA ASN A 156 12.67 26.90 14.63
C ASN A 156 12.05 26.72 16.03
N ARG A 157 12.05 25.49 16.53
CA ARG A 157 11.53 25.18 17.88
C ARG A 157 12.59 25.38 18.96
N GLY A 158 13.87 25.45 18.56
CA GLY A 158 14.99 25.59 19.47
C GLY A 158 15.09 26.98 20.13
N PRO A 159 15.84 27.05 21.23
CA PRO A 159 15.99 28.27 22.03
C PRO A 159 16.93 29.32 21.41
N GLU A 160 17.63 28.97 20.33
CA GLU A 160 18.60 29.83 19.66
C GLU A 160 18.31 29.94 18.16
N ALA A 161 18.82 31.01 17.53
CA ALA A 161 18.77 31.10 16.07
C ALA A 161 19.56 29.95 15.44
N ALA A 162 18.99 29.28 14.44
CA ALA A 162 19.60 28.15 13.79
C ALA A 162 19.55 28.25 12.25
N THR A 163 20.61 27.77 11.61
CA THR A 163 20.71 27.76 10.15
C THR A 163 20.12 26.48 9.57
N ILE A 164 19.39 26.63 8.48
CA ILE A 164 18.90 25.53 7.65
C ILE A 164 19.07 25.89 6.19
N HIS A 165 19.48 24.91 5.40
CA HIS A 165 19.50 25.01 3.95
C HIS A 165 18.29 24.27 3.41
N LEU A 166 17.50 24.93 2.55
CA LEU A 166 16.40 24.34 1.82
C LEU A 166 16.80 24.24 0.36
N LEU A 167 16.60 23.08 -0.23
CA LEU A 167 16.91 22.81 -1.63
C LEU A 167 15.70 22.16 -2.31
N PRO A 168 14.67 22.93 -2.70
CA PRO A 168 13.67 22.40 -3.64
C PRO A 168 14.34 21.92 -4.91
N GLN A 169 13.97 20.71 -5.35
CA GLN A 169 14.59 20.01 -6.47
C GLN A 169 13.56 19.71 -7.55
N LEU A 170 13.93 19.95 -8.81
CA LEU A 170 13.18 19.58 -10.01
C LEU A 170 14.05 18.66 -10.85
N TRP A 171 13.52 17.47 -11.22
CA TRP A 171 14.31 16.54 -12.03
C TRP A 171 13.42 15.66 -12.91
N PHE A 172 14.05 15.05 -13.93
CA PHE A 172 13.45 14.02 -14.75
C PHE A 172 13.78 12.63 -14.20
N ARG A 173 12.77 11.75 -14.15
CA ARG A 173 13.02 10.31 -13.95
C ARG A 173 13.91 9.81 -15.09
N ASN A 174 14.97 9.07 -14.75
CA ASN A 174 15.92 8.58 -15.73
C ASN A 174 15.31 7.44 -16.56
N THR A 175 14.90 7.74 -17.78
CA THR A 175 14.43 6.77 -18.78
C THR A 175 15.34 6.73 -20.01
N TRP A 176 16.24 7.70 -20.16
CA TRP A 176 17.14 7.79 -21.34
C TRP A 176 18.27 6.76 -21.28
N SER A 177 18.64 6.24 -20.11
CA SER A 177 19.64 5.18 -19.98
C SER A 177 19.13 3.79 -20.44
N TRP A 178 17.82 3.63 -20.65
CA TRP A 178 17.23 2.32 -20.96
C TRP A 178 17.40 1.91 -22.42
N LYS A 179 17.58 2.87 -23.32
CA LYS A 179 17.76 2.64 -24.75
C LYS A 179 18.83 3.58 -25.28
N SER A 180 19.73 3.05 -26.13
CA SER A 180 20.85 3.80 -26.71
C SER A 180 20.44 5.06 -27.50
N ASP A 181 19.21 5.07 -28.03
CA ASP A 181 18.74 6.16 -28.91
C ASP A 181 17.75 7.11 -28.21
N SER A 182 17.60 7.01 -26.90
CA SER A 182 16.71 7.89 -26.14
C SER A 182 17.31 9.27 -25.96
N ALA A 183 16.58 10.31 -26.34
CA ALA A 183 17.00 11.70 -26.13
C ALA A 183 17.03 12.02 -24.63
N LYS A 184 18.15 12.54 -24.15
CA LYS A 184 18.29 13.02 -22.78
C LYS A 184 17.54 14.35 -22.63
N PRO A 185 16.58 14.48 -21.72
CA PRO A 185 15.87 15.74 -21.47
C PRO A 185 16.81 16.76 -20.83
N ASN A 186 16.41 18.04 -20.77
CA ASN A 186 17.26 19.08 -20.26
C ASN A 186 16.51 20.11 -19.41
N LEU A 187 17.06 20.39 -18.25
CA LEU A 187 16.75 21.54 -17.41
C LEU A 187 17.80 22.61 -17.61
N ARG A 188 17.42 23.87 -17.69
CA ARG A 188 18.37 25.00 -17.82
C ARG A 188 17.91 26.24 -17.08
N ALA A 189 18.84 26.98 -16.55
CA ALA A 189 18.54 28.30 -16.01
C ALA A 189 18.27 29.29 -17.15
N VAL A 190 17.15 30.00 -17.10
CA VAL A 190 16.81 31.08 -18.04
C VAL A 190 16.87 32.46 -17.38
N ALA A 191 16.89 32.50 -16.05
CA ALA A 191 17.13 33.68 -15.22
C ALA A 191 17.85 33.26 -13.92
N SER A 192 18.19 34.21 -13.05
CA SER A 192 18.85 33.90 -11.76
C SER A 192 17.99 33.01 -10.86
N ASN A 193 16.65 33.05 -11.02
CA ASN A 193 15.68 32.34 -10.20
C ASN A 193 14.60 31.60 -11.02
N VAL A 194 14.88 31.26 -12.29
CA VAL A 194 13.94 30.54 -13.15
C VAL A 194 14.65 29.39 -13.86
N VAL A 195 14.12 28.17 -13.68
CA VAL A 195 14.54 26.96 -14.39
C VAL A 195 13.48 26.57 -15.40
N THR A 196 13.88 26.29 -16.64
CA THR A 196 12.99 25.75 -17.69
C THR A 196 13.24 24.26 -17.84
N ALA A 197 12.16 23.48 -17.91
CA ALA A 197 12.13 22.05 -18.21
C ALA A 197 11.44 21.82 -19.54
N GLU A 198 12.07 21.09 -20.45
CA GLU A 198 11.46 20.66 -21.71
C GLU A 198 11.14 19.17 -21.61
N VAL A 199 9.83 18.84 -21.53
CA VAL A 199 9.32 17.47 -21.36
C VAL A 199 8.66 17.04 -22.66
N PRO A 200 9.16 16.02 -23.40
CA PRO A 200 8.66 15.69 -24.74
C PRO A 200 7.15 15.55 -24.86
N GLU A 201 6.51 14.87 -23.88
CA GLU A 201 5.07 14.60 -23.92
C GLU A 201 4.21 15.64 -23.17
N LEU A 202 4.80 16.44 -22.28
CA LEU A 202 4.10 17.42 -21.46
C LEU A 202 4.29 18.87 -21.96
N GLY A 203 5.29 19.11 -22.82
CA GLY A 203 5.67 20.45 -23.25
C GLY A 203 6.70 21.11 -22.32
N ALA A 204 6.79 22.43 -22.36
CA ALA A 204 7.75 23.17 -21.58
C ALA A 204 7.13 23.67 -20.26
N PHE A 205 7.89 23.52 -19.17
CA PHE A 205 7.54 24.03 -17.84
C PHE A 205 8.58 25.01 -17.33
N GLN A 206 8.18 25.91 -16.44
CA GLN A 206 9.07 26.81 -15.73
C GLN A 206 8.87 26.69 -14.23
N LEU A 207 9.97 26.46 -13.50
CA LEU A 207 10.02 26.62 -12.05
C LEU A 207 10.50 28.02 -11.72
N HIS A 208 9.62 28.82 -11.17
CA HIS A 208 9.92 30.14 -10.62
C HIS A 208 10.21 30.01 -9.14
N CYS A 209 11.33 30.57 -8.68
CA CYS A 209 11.76 30.58 -7.29
C CYS A 209 11.68 32.02 -6.75
N ASP A 210 11.06 32.22 -5.61
CA ASP A 210 11.03 33.54 -4.96
C ASP A 210 12.40 33.94 -4.42
N GLY A 211 12.70 35.23 -4.40
CA GLY A 211 14.00 35.74 -3.98
C GLY A 211 15.12 35.46 -4.99
N GLN A 212 16.31 35.18 -4.47
CA GLN A 212 17.54 34.96 -5.27
C GLN A 212 18.28 33.71 -4.77
N PRO A 213 17.70 32.50 -4.91
CA PRO A 213 18.41 31.28 -4.55
C PRO A 213 19.59 31.03 -5.49
N GLU A 214 20.56 30.28 -5.02
CA GLU A 214 21.61 29.74 -5.86
C GLU A 214 21.07 28.53 -6.63
N LEU A 215 21.08 28.59 -7.97
CA LEU A 215 20.61 27.48 -8.81
C LEU A 215 21.75 26.50 -9.12
N LEU A 216 21.58 25.25 -8.67
CA LEU A 216 22.51 24.14 -8.86
C LEU A 216 21.96 23.18 -9.92
N PHE A 217 22.88 22.54 -10.67
CA PHE A 217 22.52 21.58 -11.72
C PHE A 217 23.43 20.36 -11.70
N CYS A 218 22.86 19.20 -11.93
CA CYS A 218 23.54 17.94 -12.17
C CYS A 218 22.69 17.02 -13.05
N ASP A 219 23.11 15.79 -13.24
CA ASP A 219 22.33 14.79 -13.95
C ASP A 219 21.73 13.76 -12.98
N ASN A 220 20.48 13.38 -13.18
CA ASN A 220 19.87 12.25 -12.46
C ASN A 220 20.36 10.93 -13.04
N GLU A 221 21.66 10.69 -12.86
CA GLU A 221 22.38 9.50 -13.31
C GLU A 221 23.17 8.90 -12.16
N THR A 222 23.27 7.57 -12.13
CA THR A 222 24.03 6.83 -11.13
C THR A 222 25.49 7.29 -11.14
N ASN A 223 26.06 7.52 -9.96
CA ASN A 223 27.48 7.85 -9.82
C ASN A 223 28.35 6.60 -10.08
N VAL A 224 28.66 6.38 -11.35
CA VAL A 224 29.44 5.23 -11.80
C VAL A 224 30.88 5.25 -11.27
N ARG A 225 31.42 6.41 -10.92
CA ARG A 225 32.71 6.52 -10.27
C ARG A 225 32.71 5.86 -8.88
N ARG A 226 31.63 6.11 -8.14
CA ARG A 226 31.44 5.60 -6.77
C ARG A 226 31.06 4.12 -6.75
N HIS A 227 30.16 3.70 -7.62
CA HIS A 227 29.58 2.35 -7.57
C HIS A 227 30.28 1.31 -8.43
N PHE A 228 30.93 1.74 -9.53
CA PHE A 228 31.48 0.80 -10.52
C PHE A 228 32.98 1.02 -10.79
N ALA A 229 33.66 1.76 -9.91
CA ALA A 229 35.11 2.06 -10.00
C ALA A 229 35.53 2.66 -11.35
N MET A 230 34.65 3.36 -12.06
CA MET A 230 34.92 4.04 -13.33
C MET A 230 35.45 5.44 -13.06
N ALA A 231 36.70 5.55 -12.53
CA ALA A 231 37.27 6.79 -12.03
C ALA A 231 37.29 7.94 -13.07
N ASP A 232 37.50 7.60 -14.33
CA ASP A 232 37.63 8.56 -15.44
C ASP A 232 36.26 8.97 -16.07
N ALA A 233 35.16 8.46 -15.56
CA ALA A 233 33.83 8.79 -16.09
C ALA A 233 33.57 10.31 -15.91
N ALA A 234 33.25 10.98 -17.01
CA ALA A 234 32.88 12.39 -16.99
C ALA A 234 31.40 12.55 -16.59
N GLY A 235 31.05 13.63 -15.91
CA GLY A 235 29.67 13.98 -15.59
C GLY A 235 29.48 14.52 -14.18
N HIS A 236 28.32 15.12 -13.94
CA HIS A 236 27.83 15.60 -12.65
C HIS A 236 26.68 14.69 -12.25
N PHE A 237 26.94 13.70 -11.40
CA PHE A 237 25.99 12.64 -11.08
C PHE A 237 24.96 13.06 -10.03
N LYS A 238 24.00 12.18 -9.74
CA LYS A 238 22.84 12.40 -8.87
C LYS A 238 23.18 12.98 -7.50
N ASP A 239 24.31 12.56 -6.90
CA ASP A 239 24.79 12.97 -5.59
C ASP A 239 25.63 14.27 -5.58
N ALA A 240 25.74 14.95 -6.71
CA ALA A 240 26.50 16.20 -6.83
C ALA A 240 26.03 17.31 -5.88
N PHE A 241 24.73 17.35 -5.54
CA PHE A 241 24.22 18.34 -4.60
C PHE A 241 24.67 18.07 -3.16
N ASP A 242 24.82 16.81 -2.77
CA ASP A 242 25.39 16.42 -1.50
C ASP A 242 26.85 16.89 -1.40
N ASP A 243 27.68 16.56 -2.42
CA ASP A 243 29.08 16.98 -2.50
C ASP A 243 29.24 18.51 -2.45
N TYR A 244 28.33 19.24 -3.09
CA TYR A 244 28.35 20.69 -3.13
C TYR A 244 27.93 21.31 -1.78
N VAL A 245 26.78 20.89 -1.23
CA VAL A 245 26.19 21.54 -0.07
C VAL A 245 26.89 21.12 1.23
N VAL A 246 27.15 19.83 1.38
CA VAL A 246 27.71 19.25 2.63
C VAL A 246 29.22 19.32 2.63
N HIS A 247 29.85 18.94 1.53
CA HIS A 247 31.30 18.83 1.44
C HIS A 247 32.00 20.05 0.80
N GLY A 248 31.24 21.04 0.33
CA GLY A 248 31.78 22.29 -0.23
C GLY A 248 32.48 22.15 -1.58
N ASN A 249 32.31 21.02 -2.27
CA ASN A 249 32.93 20.75 -3.57
C ASN A 249 32.26 21.53 -4.70
N GLN A 250 32.79 22.70 -5.03
CA GLN A 250 32.26 23.59 -6.07
C GLN A 250 32.24 22.94 -7.47
N SER A 251 33.13 21.99 -7.72
CA SER A 251 33.22 21.31 -9.03
C SER A 251 32.23 20.16 -9.21
N ALA A 252 31.50 19.77 -8.17
CA ALA A 252 30.53 18.69 -8.24
C ALA A 252 29.34 19.03 -9.14
N VAL A 253 28.89 20.28 -9.17
CA VAL A 253 27.74 20.76 -9.94
C VAL A 253 28.17 21.31 -11.31
N ASN A 254 27.21 21.25 -12.27
CA ASN A 254 27.46 21.69 -13.64
C ASN A 254 27.56 23.22 -13.76
N PRO A 255 28.75 23.80 -14.08
CA PRO A 255 28.92 25.24 -14.20
C PRO A 255 28.11 25.86 -15.36
N ASN A 256 27.70 25.07 -16.37
CA ASN A 256 26.89 25.54 -17.48
C ASN A 256 25.43 25.76 -17.09
N ARG A 257 25.04 25.52 -15.83
CA ARG A 257 23.69 25.71 -15.29
C ARG A 257 22.61 24.97 -16.13
N SER A 258 22.92 23.72 -16.45
CA SER A 258 22.02 22.79 -17.19
C SER A 258 22.27 21.35 -16.76
N GLY A 259 21.29 20.48 -16.95
CA GLY A 259 21.35 19.06 -16.60
C GLY A 259 19.98 18.44 -16.58
N THR A 260 19.83 17.26 -16.00
CA THR A 260 18.53 16.57 -15.83
C THR A 260 17.98 16.66 -14.42
N LYS A 261 18.74 17.28 -13.49
CA LYS A 261 18.34 17.59 -12.11
C LYS A 261 18.78 19.02 -11.77
N ALA A 262 17.87 19.84 -11.24
CA ALA A 262 18.12 21.20 -10.80
C ALA A 262 17.67 21.38 -9.35
N GLY A 263 18.37 22.21 -8.59
CA GLY A 263 18.01 22.58 -7.23
C GLY A 263 18.12 24.08 -7.01
N ALA A 264 17.22 24.64 -6.20
CA ALA A 264 17.26 26.05 -5.79
C ALA A 264 17.69 26.13 -4.31
N LEU A 265 18.93 26.50 -4.07
CA LEU A 265 19.53 26.50 -2.73
C LEU A 265 19.24 27.83 -2.00
N TYR A 266 18.46 27.74 -0.91
CA TYR A 266 18.22 28.82 0.04
C TYR A 266 18.99 28.54 1.33
N ARG A 267 19.76 29.52 1.80
CA ARG A 267 20.44 29.48 3.08
C ARG A 267 19.71 30.41 4.06
N LEU A 268 19.06 29.84 5.04
CA LEU A 268 18.21 30.58 5.97
C LEU A 268 18.78 30.52 7.38
N THR A 269 18.68 31.62 8.11
CA THR A 269 18.89 31.64 9.58
C THR A 269 17.56 31.96 10.22
N VAL A 270 16.96 31.00 10.91
CA VAL A 270 15.63 31.14 11.52
C VAL A 270 15.82 31.52 12.98
N PRO A 271 15.26 32.68 13.45
CA PRO A 271 15.35 33.08 14.85
C PRO A 271 14.75 32.04 15.80
N ALA A 272 15.18 32.05 17.07
CA ALA A 272 14.60 31.22 18.12
C ALA A 272 13.07 31.43 18.20
N GLY A 273 12.30 30.34 18.15
CA GLY A 273 10.83 30.39 18.15
C GLY A 273 10.20 31.09 16.93
N GLY A 274 11.02 31.52 15.95
CA GLY A 274 10.57 32.20 14.74
C GLY A 274 10.33 31.26 13.55
N SER A 275 9.93 31.84 12.42
CA SER A 275 9.72 31.11 11.18
C SER A 275 10.22 31.88 9.96
N GLN A 276 10.51 31.15 8.89
CA GLN A 276 10.77 31.69 7.56
C GLN A 276 10.07 30.88 6.50
N GLU A 277 9.72 31.54 5.39
CA GLU A 277 8.96 30.94 4.28
C GLU A 277 9.71 31.14 2.95
N ILE A 278 9.69 30.14 2.09
CA ILE A 278 10.06 30.23 0.68
C ILE A 278 8.89 29.82 -0.21
N ARG A 279 8.84 30.40 -1.42
CA ARG A 279 7.76 30.21 -2.39
C ARG A 279 8.31 29.78 -3.73
N LEU A 280 7.63 28.80 -4.34
CA LEU A 280 7.95 28.34 -5.69
C LEU A 280 6.66 28.18 -6.48
N ARG A 281 6.79 28.25 -7.81
CA ARG A 281 5.68 27.98 -8.72
C ARG A 281 6.19 27.22 -9.94
N LEU A 282 5.67 26.03 -10.16
CA LEU A 282 5.88 25.23 -11.38
C LEU A 282 4.70 25.44 -12.30
N VAL A 283 4.94 25.96 -13.50
CA VAL A 283 3.87 26.31 -14.45
C VAL A 283 4.28 25.95 -15.87
N ALA A 284 3.33 25.44 -16.68
CA ALA A 284 3.59 25.21 -18.11
C ALA A 284 3.90 26.52 -18.84
N ALA A 285 4.98 26.53 -19.62
CA ALA A 285 5.39 27.66 -20.42
C ALA A 285 4.48 27.77 -21.67
N GLY A 286 3.74 28.88 -21.77
CA GLY A 286 2.87 29.13 -22.95
C GLY A 286 1.38 28.87 -22.74
N VAL A 287 0.90 28.59 -21.53
CA VAL A 287 -0.53 28.51 -21.24
C VAL A 287 -1.16 29.87 -21.38
N ARG A 288 -1.85 30.08 -22.52
CA ARG A 288 -2.86 31.14 -22.62
C ARG A 288 -4.00 30.73 -21.72
N ARG A 289 -4.28 31.53 -20.67
CA ARG A 289 -5.50 31.35 -19.86
C ARG A 289 -6.70 31.28 -20.82
N ARG A 290 -7.27 30.12 -21.05
CA ARG A 290 -8.62 29.97 -21.58
C ARG A 290 -9.57 30.38 -20.46
N ASN A 291 -10.07 31.60 -20.57
CA ASN A 291 -11.21 32.04 -19.77
C ASN A 291 -12.45 31.29 -20.30
N PRO A 292 -13.15 30.46 -19.51
CA PRO A 292 -14.29 29.67 -20.01
C PRO A 292 -15.51 30.51 -20.42
N ALA A 293 -15.50 31.82 -20.28
CA ALA A 293 -16.69 32.67 -20.36
C ALA A 293 -16.71 33.72 -21.46
N THR A 294 -15.88 33.65 -22.51
CA THR A 294 -16.11 34.57 -23.67
C THR A 294 -15.63 33.96 -24.98
N ASN A 295 -16.61 33.45 -25.74
CA ASN A 295 -16.50 33.35 -27.20
C ASN A 295 -16.64 34.76 -27.82
N ILE A 296 -15.54 35.47 -28.04
CA ILE A 296 -15.49 36.61 -28.93
C ILE A 296 -14.15 36.55 -29.70
N ALA A 297 -14.25 36.31 -30.98
CA ALA A 297 -13.15 36.47 -31.93
C ALA A 297 -12.85 37.97 -32.09
N ASN A 298 -11.56 38.27 -32.25
CA ASN A 298 -10.91 39.55 -32.55
C ASN A 298 -10.44 40.30 -31.31
N GLU A 299 -9.12 40.22 -31.09
CA GLU A 299 -8.35 41.43 -30.84
C GLU A 299 -6.84 41.19 -31.04
N SER A 300 -6.22 42.16 -31.65
CA SER A 300 -4.83 42.34 -32.01
C SER A 300 -3.83 41.90 -30.93
N ALA A 301 -2.70 41.33 -31.39
CA ALA A 301 -1.55 40.91 -30.60
C ALA A 301 -1.02 42.05 -29.70
N SER A 302 -1.50 42.11 -28.48
CA SER A 302 -0.80 42.79 -27.37
C SER A 302 0.19 41.81 -26.74
N LEU A 303 1.43 42.27 -26.55
CA LEU A 303 2.52 41.56 -25.87
C LEU A 303 2.02 40.93 -24.59
N PRO A 304 2.43 39.68 -24.26
CA PRO A 304 2.00 39.01 -23.03
C PRO A 304 2.38 39.87 -21.84
N ARG A 305 1.41 40.22 -20.99
CA ARG A 305 1.68 40.80 -19.67
C ARG A 305 2.70 39.89 -18.97
N ARG A 306 3.85 40.45 -18.60
CA ARG A 306 4.85 39.73 -17.78
C ARG A 306 4.13 39.05 -16.64
N LEU A 307 4.13 37.73 -16.61
CA LEU A 307 3.64 36.96 -15.49
C LEU A 307 4.36 37.46 -14.24
N GLN A 308 3.60 37.94 -13.26
CA GLN A 308 4.10 38.07 -11.90
C GLN A 308 3.87 36.70 -11.24
N PRO A 309 4.90 35.85 -11.10
CA PRO A 309 4.72 34.43 -10.78
C PRO A 309 4.07 34.23 -9.41
N PHE A 310 4.23 35.17 -8.51
CA PHE A 310 3.70 35.09 -7.14
C PHE A 310 2.48 36.02 -6.89
N ALA A 311 1.93 36.68 -7.92
CA ALA A 311 0.71 37.45 -7.76
C ALA A 311 -0.48 36.54 -7.40
N GLY A 312 -1.18 36.86 -6.29
CA GLY A 312 -2.31 36.07 -5.81
C GLY A 312 -1.93 34.74 -5.16
N PHE A 313 -0.65 34.52 -4.84
CA PHE A 313 -0.14 33.28 -4.23
C PHE A 313 -0.89 32.91 -2.95
N ASP A 314 -0.95 33.81 -1.97
CA ASP A 314 -1.61 33.54 -0.69
C ASP A 314 -3.14 33.39 -0.83
N ALA A 315 -3.76 34.16 -1.74
CA ALA A 315 -5.18 34.02 -2.02
C ALA A 315 -5.52 32.64 -2.60
N LEU A 316 -4.69 32.11 -3.48
CA LEU A 316 -4.89 30.78 -4.03
C LEU A 316 -4.75 29.68 -2.96
N PHE A 317 -3.74 29.78 -2.09
CA PHE A 317 -3.61 28.85 -0.97
C PHE A 317 -4.83 28.89 -0.04
N ALA A 318 -5.34 30.10 0.28
CA ALA A 318 -6.55 30.25 1.07
C ALA A 318 -7.78 29.64 0.40
N ASP A 319 -7.92 29.81 -0.94
CA ASP A 319 -9.01 29.18 -1.71
C ASP A 319 -8.93 27.67 -1.69
N ARG A 320 -7.75 27.09 -1.94
CA ARG A 320 -7.56 25.62 -1.95
C ARG A 320 -7.78 25.01 -0.56
N LEU A 321 -7.33 25.68 0.51
CA LEU A 321 -7.57 25.23 1.87
C LEU A 321 -9.08 25.25 2.21
N ARG A 322 -9.77 26.34 1.86
CA ARG A 322 -11.23 26.46 2.06
C ARG A 322 -11.98 25.36 1.32
N GLU A 323 -11.63 25.07 0.06
CA GLU A 323 -12.22 23.99 -0.74
C GLU A 323 -11.95 22.61 -0.12
N ALA A 324 -10.75 22.39 0.43
CA ALA A 324 -10.42 21.16 1.16
C ALA A 324 -11.28 21.04 2.43
N ASP A 325 -11.47 22.13 3.17
CA ASP A 325 -12.31 22.15 4.38
C ASP A 325 -13.78 21.87 4.05
N GLU A 326 -14.31 22.47 2.97
CA GLU A 326 -15.67 22.20 2.48
C GLU A 326 -15.84 20.73 2.09
N PHE A 327 -14.89 20.14 1.36
CA PHE A 327 -14.88 18.74 0.97
C PHE A 327 -14.89 17.81 2.19
N TYR A 328 -14.01 18.04 3.16
CA TYR A 328 -13.94 17.21 4.36
C TYR A 328 -15.13 17.42 5.29
N ALA A 329 -15.73 18.60 5.34
CA ALA A 329 -16.97 18.83 6.09
C ALA A 329 -18.12 17.92 5.59
N GLU A 330 -18.19 17.68 4.26
CA GLU A 330 -19.16 16.75 3.67
C GLU A 330 -18.83 15.29 4.02
N VAL A 331 -17.58 14.85 3.81
CA VAL A 331 -17.13 13.47 4.11
C VAL A 331 -17.34 13.15 5.60
N GLN A 332 -17.19 14.12 6.47
CA GLN A 332 -17.20 13.99 7.94
C GLN A 332 -18.53 14.40 8.59
N HIS A 333 -19.62 14.55 7.82
CA HIS A 333 -20.89 15.06 8.34
C HIS A 333 -21.44 14.28 9.55
N GLY A 334 -21.11 13.01 9.72
CA GLY A 334 -21.50 12.15 10.84
C GLY A 334 -20.53 12.12 12.01
N ILE A 335 -19.38 12.81 11.93
CA ILE A 335 -18.36 12.85 12.98
C ILE A 335 -18.46 14.18 13.70
N HIS A 336 -18.69 14.17 15.02
CA HIS A 336 -18.91 15.38 15.80
C HIS A 336 -17.69 15.83 16.59
N ASP A 337 -16.84 14.89 16.99
CA ASP A 337 -15.61 15.19 17.70
C ASP A 337 -14.55 15.76 16.76
N ALA A 338 -13.86 16.82 17.20
CA ALA A 338 -12.87 17.52 16.38
C ALA A 338 -11.58 16.72 16.20
N ASP A 339 -11.20 15.95 17.22
CA ASP A 339 -10.01 15.12 17.17
C ASP A 339 -10.23 13.90 16.25
N GLU A 340 -11.39 13.25 16.33
CA GLU A 340 -11.79 12.18 15.41
C GLU A 340 -11.78 12.67 13.93
N ARG A 341 -12.26 13.89 13.67
CA ARG A 341 -12.19 14.50 12.33
C ARG A 341 -10.75 14.68 11.88
N ASN A 342 -9.90 15.17 12.77
CA ASN A 342 -8.48 15.38 12.47
C ASN A 342 -7.79 14.06 12.19
N VAL A 343 -8.01 13.02 13.01
CA VAL A 343 -7.47 11.67 12.81
C VAL A 343 -7.90 11.10 11.45
N GLN A 344 -9.19 11.20 11.10
CA GLN A 344 -9.68 10.70 9.82
C GLN A 344 -9.08 11.48 8.64
N ARG A 345 -8.98 12.82 8.71
CA ARG A 345 -8.42 13.66 7.65
C ARG A 345 -6.95 13.32 7.41
N GLN A 346 -6.16 13.14 8.47
CA GLN A 346 -4.76 12.73 8.35
C GLN A 346 -4.62 11.30 7.80
N ALA A 347 -5.51 10.37 8.18
CA ALA A 347 -5.52 9.04 7.61
C ALA A 347 -5.80 9.06 6.10
N PHE A 348 -6.76 9.84 5.63
CA PHE A 348 -6.96 10.06 4.18
C PHE A 348 -5.78 10.75 3.53
N ALA A 349 -5.16 11.72 4.19
CA ALA A 349 -3.96 12.38 3.68
C ALA A 349 -2.83 11.34 3.45
N GLY A 350 -2.56 10.47 4.43
CA GLY A 350 -1.58 9.40 4.30
C GLY A 350 -1.85 8.50 3.09
N MET A 351 -3.11 8.08 2.90
CA MET A 351 -3.50 7.26 1.76
C MET A 351 -3.35 7.96 0.41
N ILE A 352 -3.71 9.26 0.33
CA ILE A 352 -3.60 10.05 -0.90
C ILE A 352 -2.12 10.32 -1.23
N TRP A 353 -1.29 10.64 -0.24
CA TRP A 353 0.15 10.81 -0.42
C TRP A 353 0.86 9.51 -0.81
N SER A 354 0.30 8.34 -0.47
CA SER A 354 0.83 7.01 -0.84
C SER A 354 0.36 6.53 -2.21
N LYS A 355 -0.45 7.29 -2.94
CA LYS A 355 -0.68 7.09 -4.38
C LYS A 355 0.62 7.41 -5.12
N GLN A 356 1.26 6.40 -5.72
CA GLN A 356 2.54 6.57 -6.37
C GLN A 356 2.57 5.87 -7.72
N PHE A 357 3.25 6.48 -8.70
CA PHE A 357 3.54 5.81 -9.95
C PHE A 357 4.46 4.63 -9.69
N PHE A 358 4.03 3.46 -10.16
CA PHE A 358 4.74 2.20 -10.04
C PHE A 358 5.08 1.68 -11.43
N HIS A 359 6.37 1.70 -11.77
CA HIS A 359 6.86 1.13 -13.01
C HIS A 359 7.76 -0.04 -12.71
N TYR A 360 7.38 -1.23 -13.20
CA TYR A 360 8.20 -2.43 -13.07
C TYR A 360 7.91 -3.40 -14.21
N ASP A 361 8.88 -3.52 -15.14
CA ASP A 361 8.86 -4.49 -16.23
C ASP A 361 9.85 -5.61 -15.90
N VAL A 362 9.33 -6.80 -15.56
CA VAL A 362 10.15 -7.94 -15.13
C VAL A 362 11.11 -8.39 -16.22
N ARG A 363 10.72 -8.34 -17.49
CA ARG A 363 11.61 -8.75 -18.61
C ARG A 363 12.81 -7.82 -18.72
N GLU A 364 12.58 -6.51 -18.61
CA GLU A 364 13.66 -5.53 -18.64
C GLU A 364 14.52 -5.61 -17.38
N TRP A 365 13.92 -5.86 -16.21
CA TRP A 365 14.66 -6.05 -14.97
C TRP A 365 15.60 -7.26 -15.05
N ILE A 366 15.14 -8.41 -15.59
CA ILE A 366 15.97 -9.60 -15.77
C ILE A 366 17.14 -9.34 -16.72
N LYS A 367 16.96 -8.53 -17.78
CA LYS A 367 18.02 -8.16 -18.71
C LYS A 367 19.04 -7.19 -18.10
N GLY A 368 18.61 -6.33 -17.20
CA GLY A 368 19.40 -5.24 -16.64
C GLY A 368 19.44 -3.98 -17.50
N ASP A 369 20.05 -2.93 -16.96
CA ASP A 369 20.22 -1.64 -17.61
C ASP A 369 21.47 -1.70 -18.52
N PRO A 370 21.36 -1.35 -19.82
CA PRO A 370 22.49 -1.37 -20.75
C PRO A 370 23.61 -0.39 -20.41
N THR A 371 23.34 0.62 -19.58
CA THR A 371 24.35 1.60 -19.12
C THR A 371 25.02 1.21 -17.80
N GLN A 372 24.64 0.07 -17.23
CA GLN A 372 25.21 -0.47 -15.98
C GLN A 372 25.86 -1.84 -16.23
N PRO A 373 26.65 -2.37 -15.29
CA PRO A 373 27.15 -3.73 -15.39
C PRO A 373 26.02 -4.75 -15.55
N PRO A 374 26.24 -5.85 -16.30
CA PRO A 374 25.22 -6.87 -16.48
C PRO A 374 24.82 -7.48 -15.13
N PRO A 375 23.51 -7.81 -14.95
CA PRO A 375 23.06 -8.47 -13.74
C PRO A 375 23.76 -9.80 -13.48
N PRO A 376 23.88 -10.24 -12.21
CA PRO A 376 24.38 -11.58 -11.89
C PRO A 376 23.58 -12.67 -12.58
N PRO A 377 24.19 -13.81 -12.99
CA PRO A 377 23.49 -14.90 -13.66
C PRO A 377 22.30 -15.46 -12.85
N GLU A 378 22.39 -15.42 -11.53
CA GLU A 378 21.40 -15.88 -10.56
C GLU A 378 20.06 -15.15 -10.71
N ARG A 379 20.06 -13.88 -11.14
CA ARG A 379 18.83 -13.10 -11.39
C ARG A 379 17.87 -13.77 -12.35
N LYS A 380 18.37 -14.57 -13.30
CA LYS A 380 17.57 -15.29 -14.28
C LYS A 380 16.75 -16.43 -13.70
N HIS A 381 17.12 -16.91 -12.53
CA HIS A 381 16.53 -18.06 -11.84
C HIS A 381 15.97 -17.71 -10.46
N GLY A 382 16.07 -16.46 -10.08
CA GLY A 382 15.58 -15.94 -8.81
C GLY A 382 14.15 -15.41 -8.89
N ARG A 383 13.89 -14.35 -8.16
CA ARG A 383 12.63 -13.65 -8.05
C ARG A 383 12.03 -13.32 -9.42
N ASN A 384 10.73 -13.58 -9.58
CA ASN A 384 9.95 -13.30 -10.80
C ASN A 384 10.42 -13.97 -12.09
N ALA A 385 11.33 -14.95 -12.04
CA ALA A 385 11.75 -15.68 -13.22
C ALA A 385 10.56 -16.32 -13.96
N ASP A 386 9.57 -16.81 -13.22
CA ASP A 386 8.35 -17.42 -13.75
C ASP A 386 7.23 -16.42 -14.05
N TRP A 387 7.37 -15.17 -13.62
CA TRP A 387 6.33 -14.14 -13.79
C TRP A 387 6.78 -13.00 -14.70
N GLN A 388 7.20 -13.30 -15.89
CA GLN A 388 7.64 -12.32 -16.87
C GLN A 388 6.50 -11.50 -17.51
N HIS A 389 5.25 -11.79 -17.14
CA HIS A 389 4.07 -11.03 -17.59
C HIS A 389 3.86 -9.74 -16.80
N LEU A 390 4.44 -9.60 -15.61
CA LEU A 390 4.32 -8.41 -14.81
C LEU A 390 4.98 -7.24 -15.55
N ASN A 391 4.16 -6.24 -15.86
CA ASN A 391 4.58 -5.00 -16.49
C ASN A 391 3.70 -3.87 -16.00
N ASN A 392 4.12 -3.22 -14.94
CA ASN A 392 3.38 -2.16 -14.28
C ASN A 392 3.89 -0.80 -14.77
N ALA A 393 2.98 0.10 -15.04
CA ALA A 393 3.27 1.50 -15.39
C ALA A 393 2.08 2.37 -15.03
N ASP A 394 1.58 2.24 -13.81
CA ASP A 394 0.33 2.84 -13.34
C ASP A 394 0.51 3.50 -11.97
N ILE A 395 -0.39 4.42 -11.64
CA ILE A 395 -0.49 4.93 -10.26
C ILE A 395 -1.25 3.91 -9.43
N ILE A 396 -0.61 3.43 -8.37
CA ILE A 396 -1.22 2.52 -7.41
C ILE A 396 -1.19 3.09 -5.99
N SER A 397 -2.12 2.65 -5.16
CA SER A 397 -2.12 2.92 -3.72
C SER A 397 -1.12 1.98 -3.06
N MET A 398 0.04 2.49 -2.66
CA MET A 398 1.07 1.72 -1.97
C MET A 398 0.67 1.41 -0.53
N PRO A 399 1.14 0.30 0.08
CA PRO A 399 0.97 0.07 1.51
C PRO A 399 1.59 1.21 2.35
N ASP A 400 2.81 1.58 2.02
CA ASP A 400 3.48 2.77 2.50
C ASP A 400 4.44 3.31 1.42
N LYS A 401 4.66 4.62 1.41
CA LYS A 401 5.51 5.29 0.41
C LYS A 401 7.01 5.06 0.64
N TRP A 402 7.41 4.85 1.87
CA TRP A 402 8.80 4.77 2.28
C TRP A 402 9.23 3.36 2.67
N GLU A 403 8.42 2.67 3.46
CA GLU A 403 8.70 1.33 3.97
C GLU A 403 8.33 0.24 2.96
N TYR A 404 7.12 0.33 2.39
CA TYR A 404 6.57 -0.67 1.48
C TYR A 404 6.13 -0.07 0.13
N PRO A 405 7.05 0.55 -0.64
CA PRO A 405 6.73 1.23 -1.89
C PRO A 405 6.66 0.26 -3.08
N TRP A 406 5.82 -0.75 -3.00
CA TRP A 406 5.66 -1.77 -4.03
C TRP A 406 4.21 -2.22 -4.22
N TYR A 407 4.00 -3.06 -5.23
CA TYR A 407 2.74 -3.71 -5.49
C TYR A 407 2.39 -4.70 -4.37
N ALA A 408 1.22 -4.53 -3.75
CA ALA A 408 0.70 -5.42 -2.72
C ALA A 408 -0.80 -5.65 -2.96
N ALA A 409 -1.16 -6.85 -3.45
CA ALA A 409 -2.47 -7.10 -4.03
C ALA A 409 -3.63 -6.97 -3.04
N TRP A 410 -3.58 -7.62 -1.89
CA TRP A 410 -4.72 -7.57 -0.97
C TRP A 410 -4.75 -6.33 -0.10
N ASP A 411 -3.60 -5.76 0.22
CA ASP A 411 -3.50 -4.45 0.88
C ASP A 411 -4.21 -3.39 0.02
N LEU A 412 -3.91 -3.34 -1.27
CA LEU A 412 -4.56 -2.43 -2.20
C LEU A 412 -6.08 -2.69 -2.29
N ALA A 413 -6.54 -3.93 -2.22
CA ALA A 413 -7.96 -4.23 -2.17
C ALA A 413 -8.63 -3.66 -0.89
N PHE A 414 -7.96 -3.72 0.27
CA PHE A 414 -8.43 -3.06 1.49
C PHE A 414 -8.39 -1.54 1.36
N HIS A 415 -7.35 -0.96 0.77
CA HIS A 415 -7.23 0.49 0.56
C HIS A 415 -8.38 1.06 -0.26
N THR A 416 -8.96 0.29 -1.19
CA THR A 416 -10.07 0.78 -2.02
C THR A 416 -11.31 1.10 -1.20
N ILE A 417 -11.48 0.53 0.00
CA ILE A 417 -12.65 0.79 0.86
C ILE A 417 -12.63 2.23 1.39
N PRO A 418 -11.62 2.69 2.15
CA PRO A 418 -11.57 4.08 2.55
C PRO A 418 -11.38 5.04 1.36
N LEU A 419 -10.65 4.66 0.32
CA LEU A 419 -10.52 5.50 -0.88
C LEU A 419 -11.86 5.72 -1.58
N ALA A 420 -12.78 4.77 -1.59
CA ALA A 420 -14.11 4.96 -2.17
C ALA A 420 -14.97 6.02 -1.46
N LEU A 421 -14.63 6.39 -0.23
CA LEU A 421 -15.29 7.50 0.48
C LEU A 421 -14.92 8.87 -0.08
N VAL A 422 -13.71 9.00 -0.62
CA VAL A 422 -13.14 10.28 -1.07
C VAL A 422 -12.89 10.32 -2.58
N ASP A 423 -12.71 9.16 -3.24
CA ASP A 423 -12.40 9.02 -4.66
C ASP A 423 -12.85 7.64 -5.18
N SER A 424 -14.18 7.48 -5.38
CA SER A 424 -14.76 6.19 -5.81
C SER A 424 -14.25 5.75 -7.18
N GLU A 425 -13.98 6.68 -8.10
CA GLU A 425 -13.47 6.36 -9.45
C GLU A 425 -12.05 5.79 -9.38
N PHE A 426 -11.16 6.38 -8.58
CA PHE A 426 -9.83 5.83 -8.36
C PHE A 426 -9.90 4.44 -7.70
N ALA A 427 -10.74 4.27 -6.68
CA ALA A 427 -10.94 2.98 -6.00
C ALA A 427 -11.40 1.89 -6.98
N LYS A 428 -12.39 2.18 -7.84
CA LYS A 428 -12.86 1.26 -8.89
C LYS A 428 -11.74 0.95 -9.88
N HIS A 429 -10.99 1.97 -10.31
CA HIS A 429 -9.88 1.80 -11.25
C HIS A 429 -8.81 0.86 -10.69
N GLN A 430 -8.46 0.97 -9.39
CA GLN A 430 -7.49 0.09 -8.75
C GLN A 430 -7.93 -1.38 -8.79
N LEU A 431 -9.19 -1.68 -8.50
CA LEU A 431 -9.73 -3.06 -8.54
C LEU A 431 -9.76 -3.62 -9.96
N VAL A 432 -10.06 -2.79 -10.96
CA VAL A 432 -9.97 -3.19 -12.38
C VAL A 432 -8.51 -3.44 -12.76
N LEU A 433 -7.60 -2.55 -12.35
CA LEU A 433 -6.18 -2.60 -12.68
C LEU A 433 -5.54 -3.93 -12.26
N LEU A 434 -5.75 -4.34 -11.01
CA LEU A 434 -5.17 -5.57 -10.46
C LEU A 434 -5.64 -6.85 -11.18
N THR A 435 -6.76 -6.79 -11.88
CA THR A 435 -7.28 -7.93 -12.64
C THR A 435 -6.92 -7.89 -14.12
N ARG A 436 -6.09 -6.92 -14.56
CA ARG A 436 -5.58 -6.85 -15.92
C ARG A 436 -4.46 -7.86 -16.17
N GLU A 437 -4.22 -8.16 -17.44
CA GLU A 437 -3.26 -9.14 -17.92
C GLU A 437 -1.81 -8.87 -17.47
N TRP A 438 -1.49 -7.61 -17.16
CA TRP A 438 -0.16 -7.21 -16.69
C TRP A 438 0.07 -7.48 -15.20
N TYR A 439 -1.01 -7.55 -14.41
CA TYR A 439 -1.00 -7.73 -12.95
C TYR A 439 -1.49 -9.12 -12.54
N MET A 440 -2.39 -9.72 -13.31
CA MET A 440 -2.88 -11.06 -13.10
C MET A 440 -2.23 -12.01 -14.13
N HIS A 441 -1.63 -13.10 -13.64
CA HIS A 441 -1.03 -14.08 -14.53
C HIS A 441 -2.10 -14.75 -15.43
N PRO A 442 -1.78 -15.12 -16.69
CA PRO A 442 -2.73 -15.77 -17.61
C PRO A 442 -3.39 -17.04 -17.07
N ASN A 443 -2.80 -17.73 -16.10
CA ASN A 443 -3.42 -18.89 -15.44
C ASN A 443 -4.53 -18.52 -14.44
N GLY A 444 -4.79 -17.21 -14.24
CA GLY A 444 -5.77 -16.69 -13.29
C GLY A 444 -5.21 -16.35 -11.90
N GLN A 445 -3.94 -16.63 -11.64
CA GLN A 445 -3.30 -16.27 -10.37
C GLN A 445 -3.18 -14.76 -10.24
N LEU A 446 -3.56 -14.23 -9.09
CA LEU A 446 -3.26 -12.88 -8.64
C LEU A 446 -2.16 -12.97 -7.58
N PRO A 447 -0.90 -12.71 -7.94
CA PRO A 447 0.21 -12.79 -6.99
C PRO A 447 0.10 -11.77 -5.87
N ALA A 448 0.69 -12.05 -4.72
CA ALA A 448 0.63 -11.18 -3.55
C ALA A 448 1.34 -9.84 -3.79
N TYR A 449 2.51 -9.87 -4.41
CA TYR A 449 3.37 -8.71 -4.70
C TYR A 449 4.35 -9.04 -5.84
N GLU A 450 5.17 -8.05 -6.25
CA GLU A 450 6.01 -8.17 -7.45
C GLU A 450 7.24 -9.06 -7.32
N TRP A 451 7.65 -9.47 -6.14
CA TRP A 451 8.92 -10.21 -5.97
C TRP A 451 8.80 -11.71 -5.77
N ALA A 452 7.61 -12.25 -5.65
CA ALA A 452 7.43 -13.69 -5.50
C ALA A 452 6.15 -14.17 -6.18
N PHE A 453 6.32 -14.82 -7.32
CA PHE A 453 5.18 -15.38 -8.06
C PHE A 453 4.46 -16.50 -7.30
N GLY A 454 5.19 -17.26 -6.48
CA GLY A 454 4.62 -18.36 -5.68
C GLY A 454 3.70 -17.91 -4.55
N ASP A 455 3.82 -16.67 -4.11
CA ASP A 455 3.06 -16.14 -2.98
C ASP A 455 1.72 -15.57 -3.41
N VAL A 456 0.70 -15.86 -2.63
CA VAL A 456 -0.66 -15.38 -2.86
C VAL A 456 -1.30 -14.94 -1.54
N ASN A 457 -2.13 -13.91 -1.61
CA ASN A 457 -2.90 -13.43 -0.48
C ASN A 457 -4.30 -14.05 -0.44
N PRO A 458 -5.01 -13.97 0.69
CA PRO A 458 -6.44 -14.28 0.75
C PRO A 458 -7.23 -13.54 -0.33
N PRO A 459 -8.24 -14.19 -0.95
CA PRO A 459 -8.97 -13.63 -2.10
C PRO A 459 -10.03 -12.61 -1.67
N VAL A 460 -9.61 -11.42 -1.23
CA VAL A 460 -10.52 -10.35 -0.76
C VAL A 460 -11.02 -9.42 -1.86
N HIS A 461 -10.56 -9.59 -3.11
CA HIS A 461 -10.92 -8.71 -4.24
C HIS A 461 -12.42 -8.67 -4.53
N ALA A 462 -13.12 -9.81 -4.46
CA ALA A 462 -14.56 -9.84 -4.69
C ALA A 462 -15.32 -9.08 -3.59
N TRP A 463 -14.89 -9.23 -2.34
CA TRP A 463 -15.44 -8.46 -1.22
C TRP A 463 -15.23 -6.96 -1.42
N ALA A 464 -14.00 -6.53 -1.73
CA ALA A 464 -13.68 -5.13 -1.98
C ALA A 464 -14.49 -4.57 -3.16
N THR A 465 -14.56 -5.30 -4.27
CA THR A 465 -15.35 -4.92 -5.46
C THR A 465 -16.82 -4.70 -5.10
N TRP A 466 -17.42 -5.62 -4.34
CA TRP A 466 -18.80 -5.49 -3.92
C TRP A 466 -19.01 -4.28 -3.00
N ARG A 467 -18.12 -4.05 -2.04
CA ARG A 467 -18.20 -2.92 -1.11
C ARG A 467 -18.06 -1.58 -1.82
N VAL A 468 -17.05 -1.45 -2.69
CA VAL A 468 -16.84 -0.23 -3.49
C VAL A 468 -18.05 0.04 -4.40
N PHE A 469 -18.60 -0.99 -5.07
CA PHE A 469 -19.82 -0.85 -5.85
C PHE A 469 -21.01 -0.34 -5.01
N GLN A 470 -21.20 -0.87 -3.79
CA GLN A 470 -22.27 -0.42 -2.90
C GLN A 470 -22.09 1.04 -2.46
N MET A 471 -20.86 1.45 -2.15
CA MET A 471 -20.53 2.82 -1.73
C MET A 471 -20.74 3.81 -2.87
N ASP A 472 -20.21 3.52 -4.05
CA ASP A 472 -20.40 4.31 -5.27
C ASP A 472 -21.90 4.44 -5.62
N ARG A 473 -22.65 3.33 -5.57
CA ARG A 473 -24.10 3.35 -5.81
C ARG A 473 -24.84 4.20 -4.78
N LYS A 474 -24.44 4.19 -3.52
CA LYS A 474 -25.04 5.04 -2.50
C LYS A 474 -24.80 6.51 -2.81
N GLN A 475 -23.58 6.90 -3.11
CA GLN A 475 -23.23 8.27 -3.49
C GLN A 475 -23.99 8.74 -4.75
N ARG A 476 -24.12 7.89 -5.78
CA ARG A 476 -24.90 8.19 -6.99
C ARG A 476 -26.39 8.39 -6.68
N ARG A 477 -26.94 7.61 -5.74
CA ARG A 477 -28.35 7.70 -5.34
C ARG A 477 -28.71 8.95 -4.53
N ASP A 478 -27.74 9.62 -3.97
CA ASP A 478 -27.94 10.93 -3.35
C ASP A 478 -28.33 11.98 -4.40
N THR A 479 -27.93 11.80 -5.66
CA THR A 479 -28.29 12.65 -6.79
C THR A 479 -29.39 12.08 -7.68
N ASP A 480 -29.40 10.76 -7.93
CA ASP A 480 -30.41 10.02 -8.67
C ASP A 480 -30.88 8.76 -7.90
N PRO A 481 -31.99 8.82 -7.16
CA PRO A 481 -32.49 7.68 -6.38
C PRO A 481 -32.76 6.39 -7.18
N ALA A 482 -32.90 6.48 -8.52
CA ALA A 482 -33.12 5.34 -9.40
C ALA A 482 -31.80 4.71 -9.92
N ASP A 483 -30.65 5.29 -9.61
CA ASP A 483 -29.37 4.81 -10.10
C ASP A 483 -29.12 3.35 -9.67
N LYS A 484 -28.68 2.54 -10.62
CA LYS A 484 -28.44 1.10 -10.45
C LYS A 484 -27.03 0.79 -9.94
N GLY A 485 -26.17 1.80 -9.84
CA GLY A 485 -24.74 1.67 -9.61
C GLY A 485 -23.97 1.36 -10.90
N ASP A 486 -22.67 1.35 -10.80
CA ASP A 486 -21.76 1.08 -11.94
C ASP A 486 -21.70 -0.43 -12.23
N LEU A 487 -22.71 -0.91 -12.97
CA LEU A 487 -22.81 -2.33 -13.33
C LEU A 487 -21.68 -2.75 -14.28
N GLU A 488 -21.19 -1.85 -15.12
CA GLU A 488 -20.08 -2.15 -16.05
C GLU A 488 -18.80 -2.46 -15.25
N PHE A 489 -18.48 -1.63 -14.25
CA PHE A 489 -17.40 -1.91 -13.31
C PHE A 489 -17.55 -3.27 -12.64
N LEU A 490 -18.73 -3.54 -12.08
CA LEU A 490 -19.01 -4.77 -11.34
C LEU A 490 -18.86 -6.00 -12.25
N GLU A 491 -19.42 -5.98 -13.45
CA GLU A 491 -19.35 -7.06 -14.43
C GLU A 491 -17.94 -7.29 -14.94
N ARG A 492 -17.20 -6.19 -15.23
CA ARG A 492 -15.83 -6.23 -15.72
C ARG A 492 -14.88 -6.91 -14.74
N VAL A 493 -14.93 -6.56 -13.46
CA VAL A 493 -14.11 -7.19 -12.43
C VAL A 493 -14.56 -8.63 -12.19
N PHE A 494 -15.88 -8.88 -12.14
CA PHE A 494 -16.43 -10.21 -11.92
C PHE A 494 -15.93 -11.23 -12.96
N HIS A 495 -15.94 -10.90 -14.25
CA HIS A 495 -15.45 -11.80 -15.31
C HIS A 495 -13.99 -12.21 -15.11
N LYS A 496 -13.14 -11.30 -14.66
CA LYS A 496 -11.74 -11.60 -14.36
C LYS A 496 -11.60 -12.44 -13.10
N LEU A 497 -12.42 -12.17 -12.09
CA LEU A 497 -12.43 -12.97 -10.85
C LEU A 497 -12.91 -14.40 -11.07
N LEU A 498 -13.68 -14.70 -12.12
CA LEU A 498 -13.99 -16.07 -12.49
C LEU A 498 -12.74 -16.88 -12.85
N LEU A 499 -11.77 -16.27 -13.53
CA LEU A 499 -10.48 -16.91 -13.84
C LEU A 499 -9.68 -17.14 -12.55
N ASN A 500 -9.62 -16.14 -11.69
CA ASN A 500 -8.95 -16.24 -10.40
C ASN A 500 -9.60 -17.32 -9.50
N PHE A 501 -10.92 -17.39 -9.45
CA PHE A 501 -11.65 -18.42 -8.71
C PHE A 501 -11.30 -19.82 -9.22
N THR A 502 -11.24 -20.02 -10.54
CA THR A 502 -10.86 -21.29 -11.14
C THR A 502 -9.44 -21.70 -10.76
N TRP A 503 -8.50 -20.74 -10.74
CA TRP A 503 -7.15 -20.98 -10.27
C TRP A 503 -7.13 -21.47 -8.81
N TRP A 504 -7.90 -20.85 -7.92
CA TRP A 504 -8.02 -21.23 -6.52
C TRP A 504 -8.62 -22.63 -6.34
N VAL A 505 -9.72 -22.93 -7.02
CA VAL A 505 -10.39 -24.25 -6.93
C VAL A 505 -9.46 -25.38 -7.36
N ASN A 506 -8.54 -25.11 -8.27
CA ASN A 506 -7.54 -26.10 -8.69
C ASN A 506 -6.37 -26.28 -7.70
N ARG A 507 -6.32 -25.49 -6.62
CA ARG A 507 -5.31 -25.56 -5.57
C ARG A 507 -5.83 -26.12 -4.23
N LYS A 508 -6.93 -26.80 -4.26
CA LYS A 508 -7.43 -27.56 -3.13
C LYS A 508 -6.55 -28.81 -2.89
N ASP A 509 -6.80 -29.48 -1.77
CA ASP A 509 -6.09 -30.68 -1.35
C ASP A 509 -6.02 -31.75 -2.45
N THR A 510 -4.94 -32.53 -2.48
CA THR A 510 -4.69 -33.58 -3.48
C THR A 510 -5.75 -34.69 -3.48
N GLN A 511 -6.53 -34.83 -2.41
CA GLN A 511 -7.60 -35.80 -2.24
C GLN A 511 -8.96 -35.27 -2.68
N GLY A 512 -9.03 -34.00 -3.11
CA GLY A 512 -10.26 -33.37 -3.62
C GLY A 512 -11.34 -33.13 -2.56
N ARG A 513 -10.97 -33.05 -1.28
CA ARG A 513 -11.89 -32.89 -0.14
C ARG A 513 -12.38 -31.44 0.07
N ASN A 514 -11.96 -30.50 -0.77
CA ASN A 514 -12.27 -29.08 -0.70
C ASN A 514 -11.72 -28.36 0.54
N ILE A 515 -10.59 -28.85 1.10
CA ILE A 515 -9.76 -28.15 2.05
C ILE A 515 -8.63 -27.47 1.28
N PHE A 516 -8.31 -26.23 1.62
CA PHE A 516 -7.27 -25.47 0.95
C PHE A 516 -5.95 -25.55 1.70
N GLN A 517 -4.86 -25.62 0.94
CA GLN A 517 -3.51 -25.88 1.42
C GLN A 517 -2.53 -24.88 0.82
N GLY A 518 -1.60 -24.39 1.64
CA GLY A 518 -0.41 -23.65 1.22
C GLY A 518 -0.62 -22.26 0.63
N GLY A 519 0.35 -21.39 0.84
CA GLY A 519 0.51 -20.16 0.08
C GLY A 519 -0.28 -18.95 0.53
N PHE A 520 -0.94 -18.95 1.69
CA PHE A 520 -1.57 -17.76 2.24
C PHE A 520 -0.56 -16.95 3.06
N LEU A 521 0.14 -16.07 2.40
CA LEU A 521 1.17 -15.25 3.02
C LEU A 521 0.60 -14.31 4.08
N GLY A 522 -0.61 -13.82 3.92
CA GLY A 522 -1.21 -12.85 4.81
C GLY A 522 -1.32 -13.27 6.28
N LEU A 523 -1.48 -14.56 6.59
CA LEU A 523 -1.64 -15.10 7.94
C LEU A 523 -0.55 -16.11 8.32
N ASP A 524 0.48 -16.29 7.52
CA ASP A 524 1.59 -17.21 7.77
C ASP A 524 2.43 -16.82 8.98
N ASN A 525 2.53 -15.54 9.24
CA ASN A 525 3.34 -14.96 10.31
C ASN A 525 2.67 -14.91 11.69
N ILE A 526 1.57 -15.62 11.88
CA ILE A 526 0.95 -15.88 13.19
C ILE A 526 0.91 -17.38 13.51
N GLY A 527 1.80 -18.15 12.89
CA GLY A 527 1.94 -19.59 13.06
C GLY A 527 3.34 -20.00 13.48
N VAL A 528 3.58 -21.30 13.52
CA VAL A 528 4.89 -21.90 13.84
C VAL A 528 5.76 -22.16 12.60
N PHE A 529 5.17 -22.09 11.42
CA PHE A 529 5.84 -22.30 10.14
C PHE A 529 5.63 -21.12 9.20
N ASP A 530 6.66 -20.85 8.41
CA ASP A 530 6.55 -20.01 7.22
C ASP A 530 5.83 -20.80 6.12
N ARG A 531 4.58 -20.43 5.84
CA ARG A 531 3.72 -21.13 4.85
C ARG A 531 4.16 -20.92 3.41
N SER A 532 5.05 -19.96 3.15
CA SER A 532 5.63 -19.70 1.82
C SER A 532 6.77 -20.67 1.48
N LYS A 533 7.25 -21.45 2.45
CA LYS A 533 8.37 -22.37 2.30
C LYS A 533 7.97 -23.82 2.51
N PRO A 534 8.73 -24.77 1.95
CA PRO A 534 8.57 -26.18 2.29
C PRO A 534 8.67 -26.40 3.80
N LEU A 535 7.76 -27.21 4.34
CA LEU A 535 7.73 -27.49 5.78
C LEU A 535 8.97 -28.31 6.18
N PRO A 536 9.62 -27.96 7.29
CA PRO A 536 10.79 -28.72 7.78
C PRO A 536 10.44 -30.17 8.20
N THR A 537 9.17 -30.44 8.51
CA THR A 537 8.63 -31.78 8.79
C THR A 537 8.31 -32.57 7.52
N GLY A 538 8.35 -31.92 6.34
CA GLY A 538 7.68 -32.43 5.16
C GLY A 538 6.15 -32.38 5.29
N GLY A 539 5.45 -33.01 4.34
CA GLY A 539 3.99 -33.01 4.34
C GLY A 539 3.36 -31.65 3.97
N TYR A 540 2.20 -31.34 4.55
CA TYR A 540 1.45 -30.12 4.23
C TYR A 540 0.53 -29.69 5.37
N ILE A 541 0.03 -28.47 5.33
CA ILE A 541 -0.93 -27.92 6.29
C ILE A 541 -2.30 -27.80 5.66
N ASN A 542 -3.31 -28.42 6.25
CA ASN A 542 -4.71 -28.15 5.97
C ASN A 542 -5.10 -26.89 6.75
N GLN A 543 -5.41 -25.82 6.02
CA GLN A 543 -5.57 -24.48 6.60
C GLN A 543 -7.04 -24.19 6.95
N ALA A 544 -7.29 -23.80 8.19
CA ALA A 544 -8.60 -23.37 8.65
C ALA A 544 -8.97 -21.99 8.07
N ASP A 545 -8.03 -21.06 8.10
CA ASP A 545 -8.18 -19.75 7.49
C ASP A 545 -8.31 -19.81 5.96
N GLY A 546 -7.42 -20.52 5.28
CA GLY A 546 -7.43 -20.66 3.82
C GLY A 546 -8.75 -21.23 3.31
N THR A 547 -9.26 -22.27 3.97
CA THR A 547 -10.57 -22.87 3.66
C THR A 547 -11.71 -21.88 3.92
N SER A 548 -11.63 -21.11 5.00
CA SER A 548 -12.66 -20.12 5.36
C SER A 548 -12.65 -18.90 4.43
N TRP A 549 -11.47 -18.43 4.01
CA TRP A 549 -11.34 -17.38 2.99
C TRP A 549 -11.97 -17.79 1.67
N MET A 550 -11.81 -19.04 1.27
CA MET A 550 -12.46 -19.55 0.05
C MET A 550 -13.98 -19.66 0.19
N ALA A 551 -14.49 -20.00 1.38
CA ALA A 551 -15.93 -19.94 1.64
C ALA A 551 -16.47 -18.49 1.53
N MET A 552 -15.76 -17.51 2.10
CA MET A 552 -16.08 -16.09 1.95
C MET A 552 -16.05 -15.66 0.48
N TYR A 553 -15.01 -16.06 -0.27
CA TYR A 553 -14.88 -15.76 -1.69
C TYR A 553 -16.06 -16.27 -2.51
N CYS A 554 -16.51 -17.52 -2.27
CA CYS A 554 -17.71 -18.07 -2.88
C CYS A 554 -18.95 -17.21 -2.60
N LEU A 555 -19.14 -16.79 -1.34
CA LEU A 555 -20.29 -15.96 -0.95
C LEU A 555 -20.23 -14.56 -1.59
N ASN A 556 -19.05 -13.95 -1.67
CA ASN A 556 -18.88 -12.65 -2.32
C ASN A 556 -19.17 -12.72 -3.83
N LEU A 557 -18.67 -13.75 -4.51
CA LEU A 557 -18.96 -13.97 -5.94
C LEU A 557 -20.44 -14.36 -6.16
N LEU A 558 -21.03 -15.11 -5.25
CA LEU A 558 -22.47 -15.36 -5.23
C LEU A 558 -23.25 -14.04 -5.17
N ARG A 559 -22.87 -13.14 -4.25
CA ARG A 559 -23.55 -11.84 -4.09
C ARG A 559 -23.46 -10.99 -5.34
N ILE A 560 -22.28 -10.90 -5.94
CA ILE A 560 -22.08 -10.16 -7.20
C ILE A 560 -22.91 -10.77 -8.32
N SER A 561 -22.89 -12.10 -8.49
CA SER A 561 -23.68 -12.78 -9.55
C SER A 561 -25.17 -12.59 -9.35
N LEU A 562 -25.69 -12.59 -8.11
CA LEU A 562 -27.09 -12.31 -7.83
C LEU A 562 -27.48 -10.85 -8.16
N GLU A 563 -26.61 -9.89 -7.92
CA GLU A 563 -26.83 -8.50 -8.34
C GLU A 563 -26.88 -8.38 -9.88
N LEU A 564 -25.90 -8.96 -10.56
CA LEU A 564 -25.84 -8.98 -12.03
C LEU A 564 -27.04 -9.73 -12.63
N ALA A 565 -27.49 -10.81 -12.01
CA ALA A 565 -28.64 -11.59 -12.46
C ALA A 565 -29.96 -10.78 -12.47
N ARG A 566 -30.07 -9.73 -11.65
CA ARG A 566 -31.24 -8.81 -11.69
C ARG A 566 -31.33 -8.07 -13.03
N HIS A 567 -30.25 -7.96 -13.76
CA HIS A 567 -30.15 -7.26 -15.04
C HIS A 567 -29.95 -8.21 -16.22
N ASN A 568 -29.28 -9.37 -15.97
CA ASN A 568 -29.07 -10.39 -16.99
C ASN A 568 -29.16 -11.79 -16.38
N LYS A 569 -30.19 -12.53 -16.75
CA LYS A 569 -30.54 -13.87 -16.20
C LYS A 569 -29.46 -14.93 -16.40
N VAL A 570 -28.51 -14.74 -17.31
CA VAL A 570 -27.37 -15.66 -17.52
C VAL A 570 -26.57 -15.85 -16.22
N TYR A 571 -26.53 -14.83 -15.36
CA TYR A 571 -25.80 -14.89 -14.09
C TYR A 571 -26.46 -15.76 -13.01
N GLU A 572 -27.72 -16.19 -13.19
CA GLU A 572 -28.37 -17.13 -12.25
C GLU A 572 -27.69 -18.50 -12.22
N ASP A 573 -27.18 -18.97 -13.37
CA ASP A 573 -26.45 -20.24 -13.45
C ASP A 573 -25.11 -20.16 -12.73
N ILE A 574 -24.40 -19.06 -12.87
CA ILE A 574 -23.12 -18.82 -12.21
C ILE A 574 -23.32 -18.67 -10.70
N ALA A 575 -24.39 -17.99 -10.26
CA ALA A 575 -24.74 -17.89 -8.84
C ALA A 575 -24.92 -19.27 -8.21
N THR A 576 -25.59 -20.20 -8.91
CA THR A 576 -25.78 -21.58 -8.45
C THR A 576 -24.43 -22.28 -8.22
N LYS A 577 -23.47 -22.12 -9.14
CA LYS A 577 -22.12 -22.69 -9.02
C LYS A 577 -21.43 -22.25 -7.73
N PHE A 578 -21.47 -20.96 -7.39
CA PHE A 578 -20.83 -20.47 -6.17
C PHE A 578 -21.51 -20.97 -4.90
N LEU A 579 -22.83 -21.12 -4.91
CA LEU A 579 -23.55 -21.71 -3.80
C LEU A 579 -23.12 -23.17 -3.58
N GLU A 580 -23.00 -23.97 -4.63
CA GLU A 580 -22.57 -25.37 -4.57
C GLU A 580 -21.15 -25.47 -3.99
N HIS A 581 -20.19 -24.69 -4.50
CA HIS A 581 -18.82 -24.65 -3.96
C HIS A 581 -18.78 -24.23 -2.48
N PHE A 582 -19.59 -23.24 -2.09
CA PHE A 582 -19.70 -22.84 -0.70
C PHE A 582 -20.15 -23.99 0.20
N LEU A 583 -21.17 -24.75 -0.24
CA LEU A 583 -21.71 -25.89 0.51
C LEU A 583 -20.69 -27.04 0.62
N ASP A 584 -19.93 -27.31 -0.44
CA ASP A 584 -18.87 -28.30 -0.43
C ASP A 584 -17.73 -27.92 0.53
N ILE A 585 -17.35 -26.63 0.56
CA ILE A 585 -16.35 -26.12 1.52
C ILE A 585 -16.90 -26.22 2.96
N ALA A 586 -18.17 -25.88 3.17
CA ALA A 586 -18.81 -26.02 4.47
C ALA A 586 -18.85 -27.48 4.96
N ALA A 587 -19.03 -28.45 4.07
CA ALA A 587 -18.91 -29.86 4.39
C ALA A 587 -17.47 -30.23 4.82
N ALA A 588 -16.49 -29.79 4.03
CA ALA A 588 -15.09 -30.08 4.27
C ALA A 588 -14.60 -29.59 5.63
N ILE A 589 -14.82 -28.30 5.95
CA ILE A 589 -14.34 -27.70 7.21
C ILE A 589 -15.03 -28.30 8.47
N ASN A 590 -16.27 -28.82 8.28
CA ASN A 590 -17.05 -29.42 9.34
C ASN A 590 -16.87 -30.93 9.47
N GLY A 591 -16.07 -31.55 8.61
CA GLY A 591 -15.78 -32.98 8.66
C GLY A 591 -17.00 -33.85 8.26
N VAL A 592 -17.79 -33.42 7.29
CA VAL A 592 -18.94 -34.18 6.77
C VAL A 592 -18.54 -34.94 5.52
N GLY A 593 -18.73 -36.26 5.55
CA GLY A 593 -18.41 -37.18 4.47
C GLY A 593 -17.41 -38.26 4.89
N ASP A 594 -17.30 -39.34 4.08
CA ASP A 594 -16.38 -40.46 4.34
C ASP A 594 -14.91 -39.98 4.30
N GLY A 595 -14.19 -40.18 5.38
CA GLY A 595 -12.78 -39.78 5.52
C GLY A 595 -12.53 -38.28 5.62
N ALA A 596 -13.55 -37.47 5.87
CA ALA A 596 -13.42 -36.03 6.03
C ALA A 596 -12.72 -35.66 7.34
N LEU A 597 -11.71 -34.79 7.24
CA LEU A 597 -11.00 -34.25 8.38
C LEU A 597 -11.61 -32.91 8.74
N GLY A 598 -12.43 -32.88 9.79
CA GLY A 598 -12.93 -31.61 10.33
C GLY A 598 -11.78 -30.77 10.91
N LEU A 599 -11.85 -29.46 10.75
CA LEU A 599 -10.88 -28.50 11.31
C LEU A 599 -11.34 -27.89 12.65
N TRP A 600 -12.52 -28.31 13.14
CA TRP A 600 -13.07 -27.90 14.42
C TRP A 600 -12.64 -28.85 15.54
N ASP A 601 -12.05 -28.33 16.59
CA ASP A 601 -11.75 -29.06 17.81
C ASP A 601 -12.94 -28.95 18.79
N GLU A 602 -13.56 -30.09 19.09
CA GLU A 602 -14.78 -30.13 19.96
C GLU A 602 -14.42 -29.86 21.43
N GLN A 603 -13.19 -30.12 21.84
CA GLN A 603 -12.75 -29.90 23.26
C GLN A 603 -12.44 -28.42 23.49
N ASP A 604 -11.74 -27.80 22.58
CA ASP A 604 -11.35 -26.40 22.68
C ASP A 604 -12.41 -25.45 22.13
N GLU A 605 -13.44 -25.98 21.45
CA GLU A 605 -14.50 -25.19 20.79
C GLU A 605 -13.89 -24.10 19.87
N PHE A 606 -12.90 -24.51 19.03
CA PHE A 606 -12.15 -23.59 18.16
C PHE A 606 -11.71 -24.28 16.87
N TYR A 607 -11.43 -23.50 15.81
CA TYR A 607 -10.86 -24.01 14.56
C TYR A 607 -9.35 -23.94 14.60
N TYR A 608 -8.69 -25.02 14.13
CA TYR A 608 -7.24 -25.12 14.04
C TYR A 608 -6.79 -25.61 12.68
N ASP A 609 -5.59 -25.22 12.27
CA ASP A 609 -4.88 -25.87 11.20
C ASP A 609 -4.47 -27.26 11.59
N HIS A 610 -4.33 -28.14 10.59
CA HIS A 610 -3.85 -29.51 10.79
C HIS A 610 -2.60 -29.78 9.95
N LEU A 611 -1.51 -30.13 10.60
CA LEU A 611 -0.29 -30.59 9.99
C LEU A 611 -0.44 -32.06 9.59
N CYS A 612 -0.38 -32.34 8.27
CA CYS A 612 -0.38 -33.69 7.74
C CYS A 612 1.05 -34.14 7.46
N LEU A 613 1.53 -35.09 8.22
CA LEU A 613 2.89 -35.62 8.08
C LEU A 613 3.00 -36.61 6.92
N PRO A 614 4.21 -36.81 6.33
CA PRO A 614 4.40 -37.70 5.17
C PRO A 614 3.96 -39.15 5.39
N HIS A 615 4.01 -39.62 6.64
CA HIS A 615 3.59 -41.00 7.02
C HIS A 615 2.09 -41.12 7.31
N GLY A 616 1.32 -40.03 7.15
CA GLY A 616 -0.14 -40.03 7.21
C GLY A 616 -0.74 -39.57 8.53
N ASP A 617 0.08 -39.31 9.55
CA ASP A 617 -0.39 -38.75 10.82
C ASP A 617 -0.86 -37.31 10.66
N ASN A 618 -1.84 -36.95 11.44
CA ASN A 618 -2.55 -35.68 11.37
C ASN A 618 -2.52 -34.99 12.73
N VAL A 619 -1.78 -33.90 12.83
CA VAL A 619 -1.53 -33.19 14.08
C VAL A 619 -2.30 -31.87 14.10
N PRO A 620 -3.30 -31.70 14.96
CA PRO A 620 -3.98 -30.42 15.13
C PRO A 620 -3.00 -29.40 15.71
N MET A 621 -2.84 -28.26 15.05
CA MET A 621 -1.97 -27.18 15.49
C MET A 621 -2.75 -26.25 16.40
N LYS A 622 -2.79 -26.56 17.70
CA LYS A 622 -3.63 -25.89 18.71
C LYS A 622 -3.13 -24.50 19.15
N LEU A 623 -2.61 -23.74 18.21
CA LEU A 623 -2.29 -22.33 18.43
C LEU A 623 -3.58 -21.49 18.31
N ARG A 624 -4.01 -20.90 19.40
CA ARG A 624 -5.15 -19.98 19.41
C ARG A 624 -4.73 -18.65 18.78
N SER A 625 -5.04 -18.49 17.53
CA SER A 625 -4.74 -17.30 16.75
C SER A 625 -5.96 -16.85 15.95
N MET A 626 -5.84 -15.71 15.31
CA MET A 626 -6.85 -15.16 14.40
C MET A 626 -7.25 -16.13 13.28
N VAL A 627 -6.38 -17.09 12.90
CA VAL A 627 -6.67 -18.17 11.95
C VAL A 627 -8.00 -18.85 12.26
N GLY A 628 -8.25 -19.18 13.52
CA GLY A 628 -9.49 -19.83 13.95
C GLY A 628 -10.72 -18.91 14.02
N LEU A 629 -10.56 -17.59 13.86
CA LEU A 629 -11.65 -16.62 13.82
C LEU A 629 -12.11 -16.31 12.38
N ILE A 630 -11.29 -16.60 11.37
CA ILE A 630 -11.61 -16.32 9.95
C ILE A 630 -12.94 -16.95 9.48
N PRO A 631 -13.38 -18.13 9.96
CA PRO A 631 -14.70 -18.67 9.63
C PRO A 631 -15.89 -17.71 9.86
N LEU A 632 -15.73 -16.71 10.75
CA LEU A 632 -16.75 -15.66 11.00
C LEU A 632 -17.01 -14.77 9.77
N PHE A 633 -16.08 -14.70 8.81
CA PHE A 633 -16.21 -13.84 7.63
C PHE A 633 -17.08 -14.44 6.52
N ALA A 634 -17.17 -15.77 6.48
CA ALA A 634 -17.96 -16.47 5.47
C ALA A 634 -19.46 -16.44 5.81
N VAL A 635 -20.03 -15.25 5.63
CA VAL A 635 -21.43 -14.94 5.91
C VAL A 635 -22.01 -14.06 4.80
N GLU A 636 -23.25 -14.34 4.38
CA GLU A 636 -24.00 -13.53 3.41
C GLU A 636 -25.50 -13.53 3.74
N VAL A 637 -26.12 -12.37 3.51
CA VAL A 637 -27.55 -12.18 3.75
C VAL A 637 -28.30 -12.11 2.41
N LEU A 638 -29.26 -12.98 2.23
CA LEU A 638 -30.11 -13.00 1.06
C LEU A 638 -31.44 -12.32 1.36
N ASP A 639 -31.77 -11.26 0.62
CA ASP A 639 -33.04 -10.57 0.72
C ASP A 639 -34.17 -11.40 0.05
N PRO A 640 -35.35 -11.53 0.66
CA PRO A 640 -36.47 -12.28 0.09
C PRO A 640 -36.88 -11.79 -1.30
N GLY A 641 -36.98 -10.48 -1.47
CA GLY A 641 -37.31 -9.86 -2.76
C GLY A 641 -36.29 -10.12 -3.87
N LEU A 642 -35.04 -10.46 -3.49
CA LEU A 642 -33.98 -10.86 -4.44
C LEU A 642 -34.29 -12.28 -4.97
N LEU A 643 -34.56 -13.22 -4.10
CA LEU A 643 -34.87 -14.63 -4.47
C LEU A 643 -36.16 -14.75 -5.29
N GLU A 644 -37.15 -13.90 -5.03
CA GLU A 644 -38.37 -13.85 -5.81
C GLU A 644 -38.16 -13.40 -7.26
N ARG A 645 -37.19 -12.49 -7.46
CA ARG A 645 -36.82 -11.97 -8.79
C ARG A 645 -35.94 -12.92 -9.60
N LEU A 646 -35.35 -13.92 -8.95
CA LEU A 646 -34.41 -14.89 -9.52
C LEU A 646 -34.96 -16.32 -9.37
N PRO A 647 -36.06 -16.65 -10.08
CA PRO A 647 -36.79 -17.90 -9.87
C PRO A 647 -35.97 -19.14 -10.26
N ALA A 648 -35.11 -19.08 -11.24
CA ALA A 648 -34.27 -20.21 -11.65
C ALA A 648 -33.24 -20.53 -10.57
N PHE A 649 -32.53 -19.52 -10.05
CA PHE A 649 -31.62 -19.69 -8.93
C PHE A 649 -32.34 -20.23 -7.69
N ASN A 650 -33.44 -19.61 -7.28
CA ASN A 650 -34.22 -20.01 -6.11
C ASN A 650 -34.69 -21.48 -6.21
N SER A 651 -35.19 -21.90 -7.38
CA SER A 651 -35.61 -23.27 -7.63
C SER A 651 -34.46 -24.27 -7.51
N ARG A 652 -33.30 -23.97 -8.10
CA ARG A 652 -32.07 -24.80 -8.02
C ARG A 652 -31.51 -24.87 -6.61
N MET A 653 -31.47 -23.75 -5.90
CA MET A 653 -31.04 -23.69 -4.51
C MET A 653 -31.92 -24.58 -3.63
N LYS A 654 -33.24 -24.46 -3.75
CA LYS A 654 -34.18 -25.29 -3.01
C LYS A 654 -34.06 -26.78 -3.37
N TRP A 655 -33.92 -27.09 -4.65
CA TRP A 655 -33.70 -28.44 -5.12
C TRP A 655 -32.43 -29.04 -4.52
N TYR A 656 -31.30 -28.32 -4.58
CA TYR A 656 -30.03 -28.77 -4.07
C TYR A 656 -30.08 -29.05 -2.57
N LEU A 657 -30.58 -28.11 -1.79
CA LEU A 657 -30.67 -28.24 -0.33
C LEU A 657 -31.65 -29.33 0.10
N ASN A 658 -32.71 -29.56 -0.64
CA ASN A 658 -33.65 -30.67 -0.39
C ASN A 658 -33.08 -32.06 -0.73
N ASN A 659 -32.22 -32.14 -1.74
CA ASN A 659 -31.57 -33.40 -2.16
C ASN A 659 -30.26 -33.70 -1.42
N ARG A 660 -29.70 -32.69 -0.73
CA ARG A 660 -28.50 -32.81 0.09
C ARG A 660 -28.76 -32.31 1.52
N PRO A 661 -29.61 -33.02 2.28
CA PRO A 661 -29.96 -32.62 3.67
C PRO A 661 -28.77 -32.66 4.61
N ASP A 662 -27.70 -33.42 4.30
CA ASP A 662 -26.42 -33.41 4.96
C ASP A 662 -25.76 -32.04 4.88
N LEU A 663 -25.74 -31.43 3.70
CA LEU A 663 -25.17 -30.10 3.46
C LEU A 663 -26.10 -28.98 3.96
N ALA A 664 -27.40 -29.13 3.77
CA ALA A 664 -28.37 -28.16 4.26
C ALA A 664 -28.29 -27.93 5.78
N LYS A 665 -27.94 -28.96 6.55
CA LYS A 665 -27.74 -28.87 7.98
C LYS A 665 -26.47 -28.09 8.37
N LEU A 666 -25.52 -27.93 7.45
CA LEU A 666 -24.25 -27.22 7.67
C LEU A 666 -24.40 -25.73 7.56
N VAL A 667 -25.25 -25.25 6.66
CA VAL A 667 -25.59 -23.84 6.53
C VAL A 667 -26.61 -23.46 7.61
N SER A 668 -26.21 -22.54 8.46
CA SER A 668 -27.02 -22.14 9.59
C SER A 668 -28.32 -21.50 9.11
N ARG A 669 -29.47 -22.07 9.55
CA ARG A 669 -30.80 -21.45 9.54
C ARG A 669 -31.25 -20.75 8.25
N TRP A 670 -30.76 -21.20 7.09
CA TRP A 670 -31.12 -20.58 5.81
C TRP A 670 -32.63 -20.59 5.51
N GLN A 671 -33.37 -21.50 6.14
CA GLN A 671 -34.85 -21.61 6.05
C GLN A 671 -35.59 -20.79 7.11
N GLU A 672 -34.88 -20.32 8.14
CA GLU A 672 -35.45 -19.47 9.15
C GLU A 672 -35.30 -18.01 8.73
N HIS A 673 -36.41 -17.31 8.65
CA HIS A 673 -36.40 -15.90 8.31
C HIS A 673 -35.93 -15.07 9.53
N GLY A 674 -34.94 -14.26 9.31
CA GLY A 674 -34.45 -13.27 10.27
C GLY A 674 -35.24 -11.95 10.21
N ALA A 675 -34.68 -10.90 10.72
CA ALA A 675 -35.27 -9.57 10.66
C ALA A 675 -35.57 -9.17 9.21
N GLY A 676 -36.81 -8.78 8.90
CA GLY A 676 -37.28 -8.42 7.56
C GLY A 676 -37.30 -9.58 6.57
N GLU A 677 -37.59 -10.79 7.04
CA GLU A 677 -37.71 -12.02 6.23
C GLU A 677 -36.42 -12.40 5.44
N ARG A 678 -35.29 -11.92 5.86
CA ARG A 678 -33.99 -12.22 5.25
C ARG A 678 -33.50 -13.61 5.63
N SER A 679 -32.82 -14.29 4.71
CA SER A 679 -32.17 -15.59 4.95
C SER A 679 -30.67 -15.41 5.10
N LEU A 680 -30.07 -16.14 6.04
CA LEU A 680 -28.65 -16.09 6.33
C LEU A 680 -27.93 -17.32 5.77
N LEU A 681 -26.94 -17.12 4.93
CA LEU A 681 -25.95 -18.13 4.59
C LEU A 681 -24.69 -17.89 5.44
N SER A 682 -24.28 -18.88 6.21
CA SER A 682 -23.08 -18.79 7.07
C SER A 682 -22.36 -20.12 7.12
N LEU A 683 -21.02 -20.06 7.09
CA LEU A 683 -20.18 -21.23 7.30
C LEU A 683 -20.36 -21.83 8.71
N LEU A 684 -20.64 -20.98 9.68
CA LEU A 684 -20.73 -21.34 11.08
C LEU A 684 -22.15 -21.73 11.49
N ARG A 685 -22.29 -22.86 12.17
CA ARG A 685 -23.50 -23.18 12.92
C ARG A 685 -23.64 -22.27 14.13
N GLY A 686 -24.87 -21.97 14.55
CA GLY A 686 -25.14 -21.04 15.64
C GLY A 686 -24.42 -21.35 16.96
N HIS A 687 -24.20 -22.64 17.30
CA HIS A 687 -23.40 -23.03 18.47
C HIS A 687 -21.93 -22.63 18.30
N ARG A 688 -21.27 -23.05 17.20
CA ARG A 688 -19.85 -22.76 16.94
C ARG A 688 -19.60 -21.27 16.83
N MET A 689 -20.51 -20.53 16.22
CA MET A 689 -20.41 -19.06 16.16
C MET A 689 -20.41 -18.46 17.57
N LYS A 690 -21.29 -18.93 18.49
CA LYS A 690 -21.32 -18.45 19.88
C LYS A 690 -20.01 -18.77 20.61
N CYS A 691 -19.42 -19.94 20.38
CA CYS A 691 -18.16 -20.33 20.98
C CYS A 691 -17.02 -19.41 20.50
N LEU A 692 -16.91 -19.17 19.20
CA LEU A 692 -15.91 -18.25 18.65
C LEU A 692 -16.11 -16.81 19.13
N LEU A 693 -17.35 -16.31 19.16
CA LEU A 693 -17.65 -14.96 19.63
C LEU A 693 -17.33 -14.80 21.13
N ARG A 694 -17.57 -15.83 21.94
CA ARG A 694 -17.19 -15.81 23.36
C ARG A 694 -15.69 -15.60 23.53
N ARG A 695 -14.86 -16.38 22.82
CA ARG A 695 -13.40 -16.23 22.84
C ARG A 695 -12.91 -14.91 22.27
N MET A 696 -13.49 -14.51 21.13
CA MET A 696 -13.14 -13.24 20.46
C MET A 696 -13.39 -12.03 21.38
N LEU A 697 -14.44 -12.09 22.20
CA LEU A 697 -14.84 -10.99 23.10
C LEU A 697 -14.32 -11.16 24.54
N ASP A 698 -13.46 -12.14 24.78
CA ASP A 698 -12.83 -12.38 26.09
C ASP A 698 -11.50 -11.61 26.17
N GLU A 699 -11.39 -10.74 27.18
CA GLU A 699 -10.19 -9.92 27.41
C GLU A 699 -8.97 -10.75 27.78
N THR A 700 -9.18 -11.94 28.36
CA THR A 700 -8.11 -12.90 28.66
C THR A 700 -7.65 -13.70 27.44
N GLU A 701 -8.38 -13.59 26.32
CA GLU A 701 -8.03 -14.23 25.06
C GLU A 701 -7.76 -13.19 23.96
N PHE A 702 -8.78 -12.78 23.19
CA PHE A 702 -8.58 -11.98 21.99
C PHE A 702 -8.93 -10.50 22.12
N LEU A 703 -9.86 -10.12 22.99
CA LEU A 703 -10.27 -8.72 23.12
C LEU A 703 -9.22 -7.89 23.86
N SER A 704 -8.85 -6.75 23.28
CA SER A 704 -8.02 -5.73 23.93
C SER A 704 -8.67 -4.36 23.80
N ASP A 705 -8.14 -3.36 24.48
CA ASP A 705 -8.57 -1.97 24.38
C ASP A 705 -8.41 -1.42 22.96
N TYR A 706 -7.52 -2.02 22.14
CA TYR A 706 -7.19 -1.58 20.79
C TYR A 706 -7.86 -2.40 19.68
N GLY A 707 -8.50 -3.53 20.01
CA GLY A 707 -9.16 -4.43 19.07
C GLY A 707 -8.88 -5.90 19.34
N ILE A 708 -9.16 -6.76 18.34
CA ILE A 708 -8.99 -8.21 18.43
C ILE A 708 -7.54 -8.56 18.11
N ARG A 709 -6.89 -9.27 19.04
CA ARG A 709 -5.49 -9.69 18.95
C ARG A 709 -5.28 -10.73 17.85
N ALA A 710 -4.15 -10.67 17.19
CA ALA A 710 -3.73 -11.67 16.20
C ALA A 710 -3.48 -13.04 16.84
N ILE A 711 -2.91 -13.07 18.05
CA ILE A 711 -2.71 -14.27 18.88
C ILE A 711 -3.41 -14.07 20.22
N SER A 712 -4.02 -15.14 20.74
CA SER A 712 -4.68 -15.14 22.04
C SER A 712 -3.69 -14.90 23.17
N LYS A 713 -4.08 -14.03 24.12
CA LYS A 713 -3.31 -13.73 25.33
C LYS A 713 -3.07 -14.95 26.24
N VAL A 714 -3.80 -16.04 26.07
CA VAL A 714 -3.56 -17.27 26.84
C VAL A 714 -2.15 -17.81 26.63
N HIS A 715 -1.52 -17.50 25.47
CA HIS A 715 -0.16 -17.92 25.17
C HIS A 715 0.94 -17.11 25.86
N GLU A 716 0.58 -16.06 26.62
CA GLU A 716 1.49 -15.35 27.52
C GLU A 716 1.99 -16.26 28.68
N HIS A 717 1.08 -17.09 29.23
CA HIS A 717 1.37 -17.96 30.34
C HIS A 717 1.42 -19.45 29.96
N ALA A 718 0.92 -19.80 28.78
CA ALA A 718 0.92 -21.14 28.22
C ALA A 718 1.36 -21.10 26.77
N PRO A 719 2.65 -20.94 26.47
CA PRO A 719 3.19 -20.93 25.10
C PRO A 719 2.72 -22.16 24.33
N TYR A 720 2.37 -21.94 23.05
CA TYR A 720 2.06 -23.06 22.18
C TYR A 720 3.34 -23.72 21.69
N ARG A 721 3.46 -25.02 21.94
CA ARG A 721 4.60 -25.83 21.49
C ARG A 721 4.13 -26.93 20.55
N LEU A 722 4.76 -26.99 19.40
CA LEU A 722 4.62 -28.09 18.43
C LEU A 722 5.87 -28.96 18.48
N ASP A 723 5.68 -30.25 18.73
CA ASP A 723 6.71 -31.28 18.60
C ASP A 723 6.22 -32.30 17.55
N ALA A 724 6.83 -32.32 16.36
CA ALA A 724 6.44 -33.20 15.27
C ALA A 724 7.66 -33.56 14.41
N ASP A 725 7.85 -34.86 14.15
CA ASP A 725 8.93 -35.41 13.31
C ASP A 725 10.32 -34.82 13.59
N GLY A 726 10.66 -34.68 14.88
CA GLY A 726 11.95 -34.14 15.32
C GLY A 726 12.08 -32.62 15.19
N VAL A 727 11.02 -31.93 14.79
CA VAL A 727 10.95 -30.46 14.74
C VAL A 727 10.19 -29.95 15.95
N THR A 728 10.84 -29.13 16.75
CA THR A 728 10.23 -28.41 17.88
C THR A 728 10.13 -26.93 17.51
N LYS A 729 8.93 -26.37 17.64
CA LYS A 729 8.65 -24.94 17.44
C LYS A 729 7.77 -24.44 18.58
N GLU A 730 7.96 -23.19 18.97
CA GLU A 730 7.20 -22.56 20.04
C GLU A 730 6.72 -21.16 19.61
N VAL A 731 5.52 -20.77 20.04
CA VAL A 731 4.95 -19.45 19.86
C VAL A 731 4.40 -18.97 21.21
N THR A 732 4.83 -17.79 21.61
CA THR A 732 4.40 -17.11 22.83
C THR A 732 3.59 -15.86 22.45
N TYR A 733 2.64 -15.43 23.29
CA TYR A 733 2.02 -14.13 23.14
C TYR A 733 3.00 -13.03 23.57
N TRP A 734 3.28 -12.10 22.68
CA TRP A 734 4.15 -10.96 22.92
C TRP A 734 3.45 -9.68 22.47
N PRO A 735 3.16 -8.72 23.34
CA PRO A 735 2.20 -7.65 23.03
C PRO A 735 2.69 -6.60 22.02
N ALA A 736 3.98 -6.45 21.83
CA ALA A 736 4.50 -5.40 20.96
C ALA A 736 5.29 -5.95 19.77
N GLU A 737 6.16 -6.95 19.97
CA GLU A 737 7.15 -7.33 19.00
C GLU A 737 7.32 -8.83 18.86
N SER A 738 7.84 -9.28 17.72
CA SER A 738 8.12 -10.70 17.47
C SER A 738 9.49 -11.09 18.00
N GLU A 739 9.57 -12.16 18.79
CA GLU A 739 10.82 -12.73 19.28
C GLU A 739 11.47 -13.72 18.30
N SER A 740 10.83 -14.01 17.17
CA SER A 740 11.31 -15.02 16.24
C SER A 740 11.71 -14.39 14.89
N ALA A 741 12.55 -15.12 14.13
CA ALA A 741 12.87 -14.77 12.75
C ALA A 741 11.69 -14.99 11.80
N LEU A 742 10.70 -15.78 12.21
CA LEU A 742 9.39 -15.81 11.61
C LEU A 742 8.66 -14.56 12.09
N PHE A 743 7.89 -13.96 11.24
CA PHE A 743 6.95 -12.90 11.61
C PHE A 743 5.81 -13.45 12.48
N GLY A 744 6.11 -14.47 13.30
CA GLY A 744 5.17 -15.12 14.16
C GLY A 744 4.86 -14.32 15.40
N GLY A 745 3.91 -14.77 16.17
CA GLY A 745 3.50 -14.09 17.39
C GLY A 745 2.70 -12.83 17.09
N ASN A 746 3.20 -11.74 17.55
CA ASN A 746 2.63 -10.43 17.24
C ASN A 746 3.40 -9.90 16.04
N SER A 747 2.85 -10.06 14.88
CA SER A 747 3.44 -9.67 13.62
C SER A 747 4.12 -8.29 13.68
N ASN A 748 5.35 -8.20 13.24
CA ASN A 748 6.14 -6.99 13.26
C ASN A 748 5.52 -5.85 12.43
N TRP A 749 5.30 -6.01 11.14
CA TRP A 749 4.82 -4.94 10.27
C TRP A 749 3.30 -4.72 10.31
N ARG A 750 2.54 -5.65 10.86
CA ARG A 750 1.08 -5.52 11.03
C ARG A 750 0.68 -5.16 12.44
N GLY A 751 1.59 -5.32 13.38
CA GLY A 751 1.34 -5.19 14.80
C GLY A 751 0.44 -6.31 15.38
N PRO A 752 0.23 -6.30 16.69
CA PRO A 752 -0.58 -7.30 17.39
C PRO A 752 -2.08 -7.18 17.12
N ILE A 753 -2.53 -6.04 16.60
CA ILE A 753 -3.92 -5.75 16.24
C ILE A 753 -3.99 -5.41 14.75
N TRP A 754 -4.51 -6.33 13.97
CA TRP A 754 -4.56 -6.20 12.54
C TRP A 754 -5.84 -5.49 12.08
N MET A 755 -5.75 -4.20 11.79
CA MET A 755 -6.91 -3.34 11.54
C MET A 755 -7.80 -3.78 10.36
N PRO A 756 -7.29 -4.16 9.17
CA PRO A 756 -8.15 -4.63 8.08
C PRO A 756 -8.97 -5.87 8.45
N VAL A 757 -8.38 -6.82 9.17
CA VAL A 757 -9.07 -8.02 9.65
C VAL A 757 -10.05 -7.69 10.77
N ASN A 758 -9.70 -6.77 11.68
CA ASN A 758 -10.62 -6.26 12.69
C ASN A 758 -11.84 -5.57 12.05
N PHE A 759 -11.65 -4.83 10.95
CA PHE A 759 -12.75 -4.26 10.19
C PHE A 759 -13.69 -5.33 9.62
N LEU A 760 -13.16 -6.42 9.08
CA LEU A 760 -13.96 -7.55 8.61
C LEU A 760 -14.74 -8.23 9.75
N LEU A 761 -14.13 -8.41 10.92
CA LEU A 761 -14.79 -8.95 12.11
C LEU A 761 -15.97 -8.08 12.55
N LYS A 762 -15.80 -6.74 12.54
CA LYS A 762 -16.88 -5.81 12.87
C LYS A 762 -18.05 -5.90 11.89
N ILE A 763 -17.77 -6.03 10.59
CA ILE A 763 -18.80 -6.19 9.56
C ILE A 763 -19.54 -7.52 9.74
N GLY A 764 -18.81 -8.62 10.00
CA GLY A 764 -19.42 -9.91 10.31
C GLY A 764 -20.44 -9.84 11.44
N ARG A 765 -20.15 -9.06 12.49
CA ARG A 765 -21.10 -8.81 13.59
C ARG A 765 -22.35 -8.04 13.18
N ALA A 766 -22.23 -7.13 12.21
CA ALA A 766 -23.37 -6.34 11.74
C ALA A 766 -24.38 -7.17 10.91
N HIS A 767 -23.97 -8.33 10.44
CA HIS A 767 -24.83 -9.26 9.68
C HIS A 767 -25.46 -10.35 10.56
N VAL A 768 -25.02 -10.51 11.79
CA VAL A 768 -25.54 -11.43 12.78
C VAL A 768 -26.45 -10.69 13.77
#